data_918fa92408f6e6c96e84d18cf3fcf874
#
_entry.id   918fa92408f6e6c96e84d18cf3fcf874
#
_cell.length_a   1.000
_cell.length_b   1.000
_cell.length_c   1.000
_cell.angle_alpha   90.00
_cell.angle_beta   90.00
_cell.angle_gamma   90.00
#
_symmetry.space_group_name_H-M   'P 1'
#
loop_
_entity.id
_entity.type
_entity.pdbx_description
1 polymer ?
#
loop_
_entity_poly.entity_id
_entity_poly.type
_entity_poly.pdbx_seq_one_letter_code
_entity_poly.pdbx_strand_id
1 'polypeptide(L)'
;MSRPAVPAVPPWLAHAFRAQREPVPWNAVCRGALAAGPSLLAGMLLGRTALGVLAAIGAMLAGINDRPGGRRASVRRLGVPASAGAAGLLVGTYAGQGLSAVPLTLVLTALGLAAGGISAVGPVASAAGTQLLVAAAVGAGTPAADPGWQRALAFLAGAGWLLVLRLVLPTPGSLAGDFRFDGERAAVAGVYDAIAALVEAAGGPHATARRAALTAALDHAQDTLAGPRLRGHAASAAERRLHARFAAALPLAEAATALCWAGEPVPARAARGPRRLAAAVRADTGPGPLPAPHLPPARLRAPEAPSVLPALRALDDALLGAAEAFDRGDGAHRGLPVRRRGPRRALRAALGAGGREYGLRVALCFGASAAIAQALHHARWYGPHPHWYWLPATAVFLVKPDLGPLASRVLCRAAGTVLGALVFAGLAALLPHPAGLIALVAVCGALIPVATRHFAALTAVVTVLVLALVMAGGEPQASAGRIGETLLACALVLVVGHLPMPRERGGGVRDRLAVAGGAAHAYLLHVLGPPGHEPAAGSGDHAEHRVPPGEPGDRAERWTKGGGPGDRAERWALRREAYRTLAEARTAISHAAAELPALARHTEGTDAVAEALERLVDTTTACAVHLDDTGRLTPRHLRRLREALAELERLERRGVRVPLPVAA
;
A
#
# COMPACT_ATOMS: atom_id res chain seq x y z
N MET A 1 -43.66 -21.08 2.87
CA MET A 1 -43.48 -20.07 1.79
C MET A 1 -42.07 -19.51 1.87
N SER A 2 -41.15 -20.03 1.03
CA SER A 2 -39.77 -19.58 0.97
C SER A 2 -39.76 -18.17 0.33
N ARG A 3 -39.22 -17.18 1.05
CA ARG A 3 -38.97 -15.85 0.49
C ARG A 3 -38.11 -15.99 -0.77
N PRO A 4 -38.48 -15.38 -1.90
CA PRO A 4 -37.63 -15.39 -3.08
C PRO A 4 -36.27 -14.75 -2.69
N ALA A 5 -35.19 -15.48 -2.92
CA ALA A 5 -33.84 -14.97 -2.72
C ALA A 5 -33.68 -13.74 -3.63
N VAL A 6 -33.51 -12.58 -3.03
CA VAL A 6 -33.14 -11.35 -3.76
C VAL A 6 -31.86 -11.73 -4.51
N PRO A 7 -31.80 -11.53 -5.85
CA PRO A 7 -30.61 -11.88 -6.61
C PRO A 7 -29.41 -11.13 -6.02
N ALA A 8 -28.45 -11.88 -5.50
CA ALA A 8 -27.25 -11.31 -4.89
C ALA A 8 -26.52 -10.48 -5.95
N VAL A 9 -26.30 -9.20 -5.64
CA VAL A 9 -25.55 -8.29 -6.52
C VAL A 9 -24.20 -8.95 -6.86
N PRO A 10 -23.82 -9.02 -8.15
CA PRO A 10 -22.55 -9.64 -8.54
C PRO A 10 -21.36 -9.04 -7.75
N PRO A 11 -20.37 -9.85 -7.32
CA PRO A 11 -19.27 -9.38 -6.48
C PRO A 11 -18.49 -8.19 -7.07
N TRP A 12 -18.27 -8.17 -8.38
CA TRP A 12 -17.62 -7.05 -9.08
C TRP A 12 -18.45 -5.75 -9.03
N LEU A 13 -19.77 -5.86 -9.09
CA LEU A 13 -20.65 -4.70 -8.99
C LEU A 13 -20.73 -4.19 -7.55
N ALA A 14 -20.82 -5.11 -6.57
CA ALA A 14 -20.75 -4.75 -5.16
C ALA A 14 -19.42 -4.06 -4.80
N HIS A 15 -18.31 -4.48 -5.42
CA HIS A 15 -17.01 -3.85 -5.26
C HIS A 15 -16.97 -2.45 -5.87
N ALA A 16 -17.61 -2.23 -7.02
CA ALA A 16 -17.68 -0.92 -7.67
C ALA A 16 -18.35 0.15 -6.80
N PHE A 17 -19.33 -0.23 -5.96
CA PHE A 17 -20.03 0.69 -5.05
C PHE A 17 -19.38 0.83 -3.66
N ARG A 18 -18.29 0.10 -3.36
CA ARG A 18 -17.62 0.21 -2.06
C ARG A 18 -16.82 1.51 -1.99
N ALA A 19 -17.20 2.38 -1.08
CA ALA A 19 -16.40 3.55 -0.70
C ALA A 19 -15.61 3.26 0.58
N GLN A 20 -14.36 3.67 0.63
CA GLN A 20 -13.55 3.59 1.84
C GLN A 20 -14.03 4.64 2.84
N ARG A 21 -14.41 4.20 4.04
CA ARG A 21 -14.87 5.09 5.13
C ARG A 21 -13.67 5.53 5.96
N GLU A 22 -13.00 6.58 5.54
CA GLU A 22 -11.90 7.20 6.28
C GLU A 22 -12.27 8.64 6.67
N PRO A 23 -11.68 9.22 7.74
CA PRO A 23 -11.88 10.62 8.07
C PRO A 23 -11.36 11.54 6.96
N VAL A 24 -11.98 12.70 6.76
CA VAL A 24 -11.58 13.65 5.70
C VAL A 24 -10.17 14.18 5.96
N PRO A 25 -9.23 14.03 5.01
CA PRO A 25 -7.86 14.49 5.18
C PRO A 25 -7.76 16.00 4.88
N TRP A 26 -8.29 16.84 5.77
CA TRP A 26 -8.39 18.32 5.58
C TRP A 26 -7.08 18.96 5.14
N ASN A 27 -5.95 18.50 5.68
CA ASN A 27 -4.63 19.01 5.28
C ASN A 27 -4.32 18.76 3.79
N ALA A 28 -4.70 17.61 3.28
CA ALA A 28 -4.52 17.29 1.86
C ALA A 28 -5.51 18.09 1.00
N VAL A 29 -6.74 18.30 1.49
CA VAL A 29 -7.75 19.15 0.84
C VAL A 29 -7.22 20.58 0.66
N CYS A 30 -6.72 21.21 1.72
CA CYS A 30 -6.14 22.56 1.65
C CYS A 30 -4.94 22.60 0.68
N ARG A 31 -4.04 21.62 0.74
CA ARG A 31 -2.90 21.57 -0.19
C ARG A 31 -3.32 21.41 -1.63
N GLY A 32 -4.31 20.56 -1.89
CA GLY A 32 -4.85 20.36 -3.23
C GLY A 32 -5.43 21.64 -3.84
N ALA A 33 -6.21 22.40 -3.03
CA ALA A 33 -6.74 23.70 -3.43
C ALA A 33 -5.62 24.70 -3.77
N LEU A 34 -4.60 24.75 -2.92
CA LEU A 34 -3.47 25.69 -3.06
C LEU A 34 -2.42 25.27 -4.10
N ALA A 35 -2.54 24.07 -4.68
CA ALA A 35 -1.56 23.58 -5.65
C ALA A 35 -2.00 23.82 -7.10
N ALA A 36 -3.10 23.19 -7.53
CA ALA A 36 -3.46 23.18 -8.96
C ALA A 36 -3.97 24.55 -9.46
N GLY A 37 -4.89 25.18 -8.72
CA GLY A 37 -5.44 26.48 -9.09
C GLY A 37 -4.39 27.60 -9.20
N PRO A 38 -3.59 27.84 -8.14
CA PRO A 38 -2.51 28.83 -8.19
C PRO A 38 -1.45 28.55 -9.27
N SER A 39 -1.16 27.28 -9.59
CA SER A 39 -0.24 26.95 -10.70
C SER A 39 -0.78 27.40 -12.05
N LEU A 40 -2.07 27.21 -12.30
CA LEU A 40 -2.74 27.71 -13.51
C LEU A 40 -2.76 29.24 -13.55
N LEU A 41 -3.16 29.87 -12.41
CA LEU A 41 -3.17 31.33 -12.28
C LEU A 41 -1.80 31.95 -12.58
N ALA A 42 -0.74 31.39 -12.02
CA ALA A 42 0.63 31.86 -12.27
C ALA A 42 1.00 31.79 -13.76
N GLY A 43 0.66 30.70 -14.44
CA GLY A 43 0.87 30.57 -15.88
C GLY A 43 0.11 31.61 -16.70
N MET A 44 -1.13 31.91 -16.33
CA MET A 44 -1.95 32.93 -16.98
C MET A 44 -1.39 34.35 -16.77
N LEU A 45 -1.01 34.69 -15.52
CA LEU A 45 -0.42 35.99 -15.19
C LEU A 45 0.92 36.25 -15.89
N LEU A 46 1.69 35.18 -16.14
CA LEU A 46 2.96 35.25 -16.88
C LEU A 46 2.77 35.20 -18.39
N GLY A 47 1.55 35.16 -18.91
CA GLY A 47 1.27 35.02 -20.35
C GLY A 47 1.69 33.67 -20.94
N ARG A 48 1.93 32.67 -20.11
CA ARG A 48 2.40 31.30 -20.47
C ARG A 48 1.39 30.25 -20.04
N THR A 49 0.15 30.39 -20.51
CA THR A 49 -0.98 29.53 -20.10
C THR A 49 -0.71 28.05 -20.33
N ALA A 50 -0.07 27.69 -21.47
CA ALA A 50 0.27 26.29 -21.76
C ALA A 50 1.19 25.67 -20.70
N LEU A 51 2.19 26.41 -20.22
CA LEU A 51 3.06 25.96 -19.11
C LEU A 51 2.31 25.92 -17.79
N GLY A 52 1.39 26.86 -17.53
CA GLY A 52 0.50 26.85 -16.37
C GLY A 52 -0.39 25.62 -16.32
N VAL A 53 -0.93 25.19 -17.46
CA VAL A 53 -1.71 23.94 -17.59
C VAL A 53 -0.84 22.73 -17.25
N LEU A 54 0.38 22.64 -17.75
CA LEU A 54 1.31 21.55 -17.44
C LEU A 54 1.71 21.54 -15.96
N ALA A 55 1.92 22.69 -15.35
CA ALA A 55 2.17 22.80 -13.92
C ALA A 55 0.95 22.32 -13.09
N ALA A 56 -0.26 22.71 -13.49
CA ALA A 56 -1.49 22.23 -12.82
C ALA A 56 -1.67 20.71 -12.98
N ILE A 57 -1.34 20.13 -14.13
CA ILE A 57 -1.33 18.66 -14.33
C ILE A 57 -0.29 18.01 -13.41
N GLY A 58 0.92 18.57 -13.29
CA GLY A 58 1.94 18.09 -12.36
C GLY A 58 1.47 18.10 -10.91
N ALA A 59 0.83 19.20 -10.48
CA ALA A 59 0.24 19.34 -9.15
C ALA A 59 -0.92 18.34 -8.92
N MET A 60 -1.79 18.14 -9.91
CA MET A 60 -2.88 17.17 -9.86
C MET A 60 -2.36 15.73 -9.68
N LEU A 61 -1.41 15.31 -10.51
CA LEU A 61 -0.84 13.96 -10.45
C LEU A 61 -0.06 13.73 -9.15
N ALA A 62 0.61 14.75 -8.62
CA ALA A 62 1.21 14.71 -7.29
C ALA A 62 0.12 14.59 -6.20
N GLY A 63 -0.99 15.33 -6.32
CA GLY A 63 -2.13 15.28 -5.39
C GLY A 63 -2.77 13.90 -5.27
N ILE A 64 -2.89 13.17 -6.37
CA ILE A 64 -3.38 11.78 -6.37
C ILE A 64 -2.46 10.86 -5.52
N ASN A 65 -1.16 11.17 -5.45
CA ASN A 65 -0.18 10.41 -4.68
C ASN A 65 0.05 10.98 -3.25
N ASP A 66 -0.60 12.09 -2.88
CA ASP A 66 -0.48 12.70 -1.55
C ASP A 66 -1.33 11.94 -0.52
N ARG A 67 -0.74 10.90 0.04
CA ARG A 67 -1.36 10.07 1.08
C ARG A 67 -0.88 10.49 2.47
N PRO A 68 -1.68 10.22 3.53
CA PRO A 68 -1.24 10.39 4.91
C PRO A 68 0.08 9.66 5.19
N GLY A 69 0.89 10.19 6.07
CA GLY A 69 2.19 9.61 6.45
C GLY A 69 3.27 10.68 6.67
N GLY A 70 4.49 10.24 6.93
CA GLY A 70 5.63 11.11 7.21
C GLY A 70 6.00 12.05 6.08
N ARG A 71 6.43 13.25 6.43
CA ARG A 71 6.84 14.29 5.46
C ARG A 71 8.04 13.84 4.63
N ARG A 72 9.01 13.19 5.26
CA ARG A 72 10.19 12.64 4.57
C ARG A 72 9.84 11.54 3.57
N ALA A 73 8.91 10.65 3.92
CA ALA A 73 8.41 9.62 3.01
C ALA A 73 7.68 10.24 1.81
N SER A 74 7.02 11.40 2.01
CA SER A 74 6.34 12.15 0.96
C SER A 74 7.30 12.67 -0.12
N VAL A 75 8.54 13.06 0.23
CA VAL A 75 9.55 13.49 -0.76
C VAL A 75 9.79 12.39 -1.80
N ARG A 76 9.94 11.14 -1.37
CA ARG A 76 10.12 10.01 -2.28
C ARG A 76 8.82 9.66 -3.01
N ARG A 77 7.70 9.67 -2.29
CA ARG A 77 6.38 9.29 -2.82
C ARG A 77 5.87 10.26 -3.89
N LEU A 78 6.15 11.56 -3.75
CA LEU A 78 5.76 12.59 -4.71
C LEU A 78 6.88 12.88 -5.72
N GLY A 79 8.13 12.98 -5.27
CA GLY A 79 9.26 13.37 -6.11
C GLY A 79 9.62 12.33 -7.17
N VAL A 80 9.69 11.04 -6.81
CA VAL A 80 10.06 9.98 -7.78
C VAL A 80 9.04 9.86 -8.91
N PRO A 81 7.71 9.80 -8.65
CA PRO A 81 6.73 9.82 -9.73
C PRO A 81 6.76 11.12 -10.55
N ALA A 82 6.93 12.29 -9.91
CA ALA A 82 7.00 13.57 -10.63
C ALA A 82 8.20 13.62 -11.58
N SER A 83 9.38 13.16 -11.13
CA SER A 83 10.57 13.08 -11.99
C SER A 83 10.38 12.11 -13.16
N ALA A 84 9.73 10.96 -12.92
CA ALA A 84 9.39 10.02 -13.98
C ALA A 84 8.38 10.63 -14.96
N GLY A 85 7.38 11.38 -14.46
CA GLY A 85 6.44 12.12 -15.31
C GLY A 85 7.13 13.17 -16.19
N ALA A 86 8.04 13.96 -15.62
CA ALA A 86 8.83 14.94 -16.38
C ALA A 86 9.68 14.27 -17.47
N ALA A 87 10.33 13.14 -17.15
CA ALA A 87 11.07 12.35 -18.14
C ALA A 87 10.15 11.81 -19.24
N GLY A 88 8.97 11.31 -18.87
CA GLY A 88 7.95 10.88 -19.83
C GLY A 88 7.49 12.01 -20.74
N LEU A 89 7.24 13.20 -20.18
CA LEU A 89 6.86 14.40 -20.94
C LEU A 89 7.94 14.82 -21.94
N LEU A 90 9.23 14.79 -21.53
CA LEU A 90 10.36 15.05 -22.42
C LEU A 90 10.40 14.05 -23.58
N VAL A 91 10.41 12.74 -23.25
CA VAL A 91 10.47 11.68 -24.28
C VAL A 91 9.28 11.80 -25.23
N GLY A 92 8.06 11.96 -24.67
CA GLY A 92 6.85 12.11 -25.48
C GLY A 92 6.90 13.31 -26.40
N THR A 93 7.34 14.48 -25.89
CA THR A 93 7.42 15.71 -26.68
C THR A 93 8.38 15.56 -27.87
N TYR A 94 9.61 15.10 -27.62
CA TYR A 94 10.59 14.95 -28.70
C TYR A 94 10.26 13.80 -29.66
N ALA A 95 9.72 12.70 -29.16
CA ALA A 95 9.27 11.60 -30.01
C ALA A 95 8.07 12.02 -30.90
N GLY A 96 7.11 12.77 -30.33
CA GLY A 96 5.95 13.26 -31.08
C GLY A 96 6.30 14.28 -32.16
N GLN A 97 7.38 15.06 -31.98
CA GLN A 97 7.86 16.03 -32.97
C GLN A 97 8.71 15.37 -34.07
N GLY A 98 9.50 14.35 -33.72
CA GLY A 98 10.52 13.79 -34.63
C GLY A 98 10.14 12.49 -35.33
N LEU A 99 9.09 11.80 -34.86
CA LEU A 99 8.74 10.47 -35.35
C LEU A 99 7.37 10.44 -36.02
N SER A 100 7.25 9.63 -37.08
CA SER A 100 5.95 9.30 -37.68
C SER A 100 5.15 8.34 -36.78
N ALA A 101 3.88 8.10 -37.10
CA ALA A 101 2.94 7.34 -36.26
C ALA A 101 3.44 5.97 -35.84
N VAL A 102 4.05 5.19 -36.75
CA VAL A 102 4.49 3.81 -36.45
C VAL A 102 5.67 3.80 -35.48
N PRO A 103 6.82 4.48 -35.71
CA PRO A 103 7.92 4.50 -34.74
C PRO A 103 7.54 5.16 -33.42
N LEU A 104 6.67 6.20 -33.41
CA LEU A 104 6.14 6.78 -32.18
C LEU A 104 5.37 5.72 -31.35
N THR A 105 4.50 4.95 -31.99
CA THR A 105 3.77 3.87 -31.34
C THR A 105 4.71 2.81 -30.77
N LEU A 106 5.78 2.46 -31.49
CA LEU A 106 6.77 1.49 -31.00
C LEU A 106 7.53 2.02 -29.77
N VAL A 107 7.93 3.29 -29.77
CA VAL A 107 8.57 3.94 -28.62
C VAL A 107 7.63 3.94 -27.40
N LEU A 108 6.36 4.32 -27.58
CA LEU A 108 5.37 4.30 -26.51
C LEU A 108 5.14 2.89 -25.98
N THR A 109 5.09 1.89 -26.85
CA THR A 109 4.95 0.47 -26.46
C THR A 109 6.16 -0.01 -25.64
N ALA A 110 7.38 0.34 -26.05
CA ALA A 110 8.60 0.01 -25.33
C ALA A 110 8.64 0.69 -23.94
N LEU A 111 8.22 1.96 -23.85
CA LEU A 111 8.05 2.65 -22.57
C LEU A 111 7.00 1.93 -21.69
N GLY A 112 5.91 1.46 -22.29
CA GLY A 112 4.88 0.67 -21.60
C GLY A 112 5.44 -0.61 -20.97
N LEU A 113 6.29 -1.34 -21.72
CA LEU A 113 6.97 -2.54 -21.23
C LEU A 113 7.89 -2.23 -20.04
N ALA A 114 8.73 -1.21 -20.19
CA ALA A 114 9.67 -0.81 -19.15
C ALA A 114 8.95 -0.32 -17.87
N ALA A 115 7.97 0.58 -18.03
CA ALA A 115 7.20 1.14 -16.92
C ALA A 115 6.37 0.07 -16.19
N GLY A 116 5.78 -0.86 -16.94
CA GLY A 116 5.06 -2.00 -16.39
C GLY A 116 5.97 -2.92 -15.57
N GLY A 117 7.15 -3.29 -16.11
CA GLY A 117 8.14 -4.09 -15.39
C GLY A 117 8.60 -3.44 -14.09
N ILE A 118 8.94 -2.13 -14.15
CA ILE A 118 9.36 -1.35 -12.97
C ILE A 118 8.24 -1.27 -11.92
N SER A 119 6.98 -1.24 -12.34
CA SER A 119 5.81 -1.19 -11.44
C SER A 119 5.72 -2.39 -10.49
N ALA A 120 6.30 -3.54 -10.85
CA ALA A 120 6.36 -4.73 -9.99
C ALA A 120 7.28 -4.55 -8.76
N VAL A 121 8.12 -3.52 -8.72
CA VAL A 121 9.05 -3.27 -7.60
C VAL A 121 8.31 -2.77 -6.35
N GLY A 122 7.21 -2.02 -6.52
CA GLY A 122 6.40 -1.54 -5.40
C GLY A 122 5.58 -0.28 -5.71
N PRO A 123 4.81 0.24 -4.74
CA PRO A 123 3.80 1.28 -4.98
C PRO A 123 4.37 2.59 -5.55
N VAL A 124 5.53 3.03 -5.08
CA VAL A 124 6.18 4.27 -5.58
C VAL A 124 6.64 4.08 -7.02
N ALA A 125 7.20 2.92 -7.35
CA ALA A 125 7.64 2.58 -8.71
C ALA A 125 6.43 2.41 -9.66
N SER A 126 5.33 1.84 -9.17
CA SER A 126 4.06 1.75 -9.91
C SER A 126 3.48 3.15 -10.22
N ALA A 127 3.51 4.07 -9.25
CA ALA A 127 3.09 5.45 -9.47
C ALA A 127 4.01 6.17 -10.47
N ALA A 128 5.33 5.93 -10.37
CA ALA A 128 6.32 6.48 -11.31
C ALA A 128 6.08 5.99 -12.74
N GLY A 129 5.88 4.68 -12.94
CA GLY A 129 5.55 4.11 -14.24
C GLY A 129 4.27 4.70 -14.84
N THR A 130 3.24 4.85 -14.01
CA THR A 130 1.96 5.47 -14.44
C THR A 130 2.16 6.92 -14.89
N GLN A 131 2.87 7.73 -14.09
CA GLN A 131 3.11 9.14 -14.45
C GLN A 131 4.00 9.29 -15.68
N LEU A 132 5.02 8.44 -15.82
CA LEU A 132 5.87 8.41 -17.00
C LEU A 132 5.05 8.19 -18.28
N LEU A 133 4.16 7.18 -18.29
CA LEU A 133 3.36 6.83 -19.47
C LEU A 133 2.29 7.89 -19.78
N VAL A 134 1.57 8.38 -18.75
CA VAL A 134 0.57 9.43 -18.93
C VAL A 134 1.22 10.70 -19.49
N ALA A 135 2.34 11.12 -18.91
CA ALA A 135 3.05 12.32 -19.35
C ALA A 135 3.70 12.14 -20.74
N ALA A 136 4.17 10.91 -21.07
CA ALA A 136 4.67 10.62 -22.41
C ALA A 136 3.55 10.73 -23.47
N ALA A 137 2.35 10.20 -23.18
CA ALA A 137 1.21 10.34 -24.07
C ALA A 137 0.81 11.82 -24.26
N VAL A 138 0.72 12.59 -23.17
CA VAL A 138 0.43 14.03 -23.20
C VAL A 138 1.50 14.78 -23.97
N GLY A 139 2.78 14.49 -23.74
CA GLY A 139 3.90 15.12 -24.44
C GLY A 139 3.86 14.88 -25.94
N ALA A 140 3.54 13.64 -26.36
CA ALA A 140 3.48 13.26 -27.75
C ALA A 140 2.26 13.86 -28.49
N GLY A 141 1.14 14.03 -27.79
CA GLY A 141 -0.12 14.42 -28.43
C GLY A 141 -0.48 15.90 -28.31
N THR A 142 0.20 16.69 -27.46
CA THR A 142 -0.08 18.12 -27.35
C THR A 142 0.84 18.94 -28.24
N PRO A 143 0.30 19.93 -29.00
CA PRO A 143 1.11 20.84 -29.79
C PRO A 143 2.20 21.50 -28.93
N ALA A 144 3.42 21.52 -29.42
CA ALA A 144 4.56 22.03 -28.67
C ALA A 144 4.95 23.42 -29.16
N ALA A 145 4.32 24.46 -28.63
CA ALA A 145 4.74 25.83 -28.81
C ALA A 145 6.02 26.14 -27.99
N ASP A 146 6.15 25.50 -26.82
CA ASP A 146 7.32 25.67 -25.93
C ASP A 146 8.29 24.49 -26.04
N PRO A 147 9.60 24.71 -25.82
CA PRO A 147 10.61 23.65 -25.80
C PRO A 147 10.29 22.56 -24.77
N GLY A 148 10.58 21.30 -25.12
CA GLY A 148 10.26 20.15 -24.26
C GLY A 148 10.80 20.26 -22.83
N TRP A 149 12.00 20.83 -22.64
CA TRP A 149 12.58 21.03 -21.31
C TRP A 149 11.80 22.06 -20.47
N GLN A 150 11.25 23.13 -21.05
CA GLN A 150 10.40 24.10 -20.33
C GLN A 150 9.09 23.44 -19.90
N ARG A 151 8.51 22.61 -20.75
CA ARG A 151 7.31 21.83 -20.46
C ARG A 151 7.54 20.88 -19.27
N ALA A 152 8.67 20.16 -19.27
CA ALA A 152 9.05 19.26 -18.17
C ALA A 152 9.31 20.02 -16.86
N LEU A 153 9.97 21.18 -16.93
CA LEU A 153 10.20 22.03 -15.76
C LEU A 153 8.89 22.60 -15.20
N ALA A 154 7.95 23.02 -16.04
CA ALA A 154 6.65 23.50 -15.61
C ALA A 154 5.88 22.38 -14.87
N PHE A 155 5.89 21.16 -15.42
CA PHE A 155 5.30 19.99 -14.77
C PHE A 155 5.95 19.71 -13.39
N LEU A 156 7.28 19.75 -13.31
CA LEU A 156 8.01 19.59 -12.05
C LEU A 156 7.73 20.74 -11.06
N ALA A 157 7.59 21.96 -11.56
CA ALA A 157 7.27 23.12 -10.72
C ALA A 157 5.92 22.96 -10.02
N GLY A 158 4.89 22.49 -10.72
CA GLY A 158 3.58 22.23 -10.11
C GLY A 158 3.60 21.09 -9.09
N ALA A 159 4.24 19.97 -9.43
CA ALA A 159 4.43 18.85 -8.49
C ALA A 159 5.31 19.25 -7.29
N GLY A 160 6.38 20.02 -7.55
CA GLY A 160 7.29 20.57 -6.54
C GLY A 160 6.59 21.54 -5.61
N TRP A 161 5.70 22.39 -6.14
CA TRP A 161 4.90 23.30 -5.34
C TRP A 161 4.01 22.54 -4.34
N LEU A 162 3.29 21.51 -4.78
CA LEU A 162 2.54 20.64 -3.85
C LEU A 162 3.46 20.00 -2.81
N LEU A 163 4.65 19.55 -3.19
CA LEU A 163 5.62 19.00 -2.25
C LEU A 163 6.08 20.06 -1.22
N VAL A 164 6.35 21.29 -1.66
CA VAL A 164 6.67 22.41 -0.76
C VAL A 164 5.53 22.66 0.23
N LEU A 165 4.29 22.74 -0.25
CA LEU A 165 3.12 22.86 0.61
C LEU A 165 3.03 21.70 1.62
N ARG A 166 3.35 20.48 1.20
CA ARG A 166 3.38 19.30 2.08
C ARG A 166 4.44 19.39 3.17
N LEU A 167 5.59 19.99 2.87
CA LEU A 167 6.70 20.11 3.81
C LEU A 167 6.57 21.33 4.75
N VAL A 168 5.96 22.41 4.28
CA VAL A 168 5.91 23.70 5.00
C VAL A 168 4.62 23.88 5.81
N LEU A 169 3.45 23.47 5.24
CA LEU A 169 2.19 23.70 5.95
C LEU A 169 2.09 22.83 7.22
N PRO A 170 1.79 23.45 8.37
CA PRO A 170 1.57 22.73 9.63
C PRO A 170 0.30 21.88 9.54
N THR A 171 0.25 20.80 10.33
CA THR A 171 -0.96 20.00 10.49
C THR A 171 -1.87 20.73 11.49
N PRO A 172 -3.18 20.95 11.23
CA PRO A 172 -4.09 21.53 12.21
C PRO A 172 -4.03 20.77 13.54
N GLY A 173 -3.89 21.49 14.64
CA GLY A 173 -3.72 20.92 15.98
C GLY A 173 -2.27 20.73 16.42
N SER A 174 -1.28 20.86 15.52
CA SER A 174 0.14 20.70 15.84
C SER A 174 0.92 22.02 15.96
N LEU A 175 0.22 23.15 15.98
CA LEU A 175 0.84 24.48 16.03
C LEU A 175 1.68 24.73 17.30
N ALA A 176 1.43 23.96 18.36
CA ALA A 176 2.15 24.07 19.64
C ALA A 176 3.35 23.12 19.78
N GLY A 177 3.66 22.27 18.78
CA GLY A 177 4.69 21.25 18.85
C GLY A 177 5.53 21.10 17.58
N ASP A 178 6.48 20.16 17.60
CA ASP A 178 7.30 19.83 16.42
C ASP A 178 6.47 19.09 15.38
N PHE A 179 5.85 19.83 14.45
CA PHE A 179 5.02 19.30 13.37
C PHE A 179 5.79 18.47 12.32
N ARG A 180 7.13 18.43 12.41
CA ARG A 180 7.98 17.71 11.45
C ARG A 180 7.74 16.19 11.46
N PHE A 181 7.31 15.65 12.61
CA PHE A 181 7.09 14.22 12.82
C PHE A 181 5.63 13.84 13.05
N ASP A 182 4.68 14.70 12.70
CA ASP A 182 3.24 14.45 12.94
C ASP A 182 2.75 13.15 12.29
N GLY A 183 3.18 12.90 11.06
CA GLY A 183 2.80 11.69 10.33
C GLY A 183 3.38 10.43 10.96
N GLU A 184 4.62 10.49 11.42
CA GLU A 184 5.32 9.41 12.12
C GLU A 184 4.67 9.15 13.49
N ARG A 185 4.38 10.22 14.25
CA ARG A 185 3.66 10.11 15.54
C ARG A 185 2.28 9.50 15.35
N ALA A 186 1.50 9.99 14.38
CA ALA A 186 0.18 9.45 14.08
C ALA A 186 0.23 7.96 13.69
N ALA A 187 1.22 7.56 12.89
CA ALA A 187 1.40 6.18 12.48
C ALA A 187 1.77 5.26 13.66
N VAL A 188 2.70 5.67 14.53
CA VAL A 188 3.07 4.91 15.72
C VAL A 188 1.92 4.85 16.72
N ALA A 189 1.21 5.96 16.96
CA ALA A 189 0.02 5.97 17.81
C ALA A 189 -1.08 5.04 17.29
N GLY A 190 -1.26 4.98 15.96
CA GLY A 190 -2.20 4.08 15.29
C GLY A 190 -1.91 2.60 15.57
N VAL A 191 -0.64 2.22 15.78
CA VAL A 191 -0.29 0.85 16.20
C VAL A 191 -0.83 0.55 17.59
N TYR A 192 -0.65 1.45 18.56
CA TYR A 192 -1.16 1.27 19.91
C TYR A 192 -2.69 1.23 19.96
N ASP A 193 -3.37 2.06 19.13
CA ASP A 193 -4.84 1.99 19.01
C ASP A 193 -5.30 0.66 18.41
N ALA A 194 -4.59 0.15 17.41
CA ALA A 194 -4.91 -1.13 16.80
C ALA A 194 -4.68 -2.28 17.77
N ILE A 195 -3.64 -2.22 18.62
CA ILE A 195 -3.41 -3.17 19.73
C ILE A 195 -4.59 -3.11 20.71
N ALA A 196 -5.00 -1.93 21.15
CA ALA A 196 -6.14 -1.76 22.05
C ALA A 196 -7.42 -2.36 21.46
N ALA A 197 -7.69 -2.06 20.19
CA ALA A 197 -8.87 -2.57 19.48
C ALA A 197 -8.83 -4.10 19.29
N LEU A 198 -7.64 -4.70 19.16
CA LEU A 198 -7.48 -6.16 19.09
C LEU A 198 -7.74 -6.80 20.45
N VAL A 199 -7.20 -6.24 21.54
CA VAL A 199 -7.44 -6.73 22.92
C VAL A 199 -8.92 -6.69 23.26
N GLU A 200 -9.63 -5.62 22.85
CA GLU A 200 -11.09 -5.49 23.06
C GLU A 200 -11.91 -6.51 22.25
N ALA A 201 -11.40 -6.93 21.11
CA ALA A 201 -12.06 -7.89 20.26
C ALA A 201 -11.75 -9.35 20.62
N ALA A 202 -10.88 -9.59 21.63
CA ALA A 202 -10.52 -10.94 22.06
C ALA A 202 -11.77 -11.74 22.50
N GLY A 203 -11.89 -12.98 22.05
CA GLY A 203 -13.06 -13.82 22.27
C GLY A 203 -14.31 -13.45 21.45
N GLY A 204 -14.25 -12.39 20.64
CA GLY A 204 -15.39 -11.92 19.84
C GLY A 204 -15.23 -12.19 18.33
N PRO A 205 -16.32 -12.02 17.55
CA PRO A 205 -16.35 -12.32 16.12
C PRO A 205 -15.48 -11.37 15.28
N HIS A 206 -15.08 -10.23 15.82
CA HIS A 206 -14.30 -9.21 15.13
C HIS A 206 -12.78 -9.38 15.29
N ALA A 207 -12.30 -10.38 16.04
CA ALA A 207 -10.88 -10.58 16.35
C ALA A 207 -10.00 -10.66 15.08
N THR A 208 -10.42 -11.44 14.07
CA THR A 208 -9.69 -11.59 12.80
C THR A 208 -9.57 -10.27 12.05
N ALA A 209 -10.65 -9.48 11.97
CA ALA A 209 -10.63 -8.18 11.30
C ALA A 209 -9.74 -7.18 12.05
N ARG A 210 -9.74 -7.17 13.38
CA ARG A 210 -8.88 -6.31 14.20
C ARG A 210 -7.41 -6.71 14.13
N ARG A 211 -7.13 -8.00 14.03
CA ARG A 211 -5.77 -8.49 13.78
C ARG A 211 -5.23 -8.02 12.42
N ALA A 212 -6.03 -8.12 11.36
CA ALA A 212 -5.66 -7.59 10.04
C ALA A 212 -5.40 -6.07 10.09
N ALA A 213 -6.23 -5.32 10.84
CA ALA A 213 -6.03 -3.89 11.05
C ALA A 213 -4.72 -3.59 11.81
N LEU A 214 -4.35 -4.40 12.80
CA LEU A 214 -3.08 -4.28 13.52
C LEU A 214 -1.90 -4.52 12.57
N THR A 215 -1.96 -5.55 11.72
CA THR A 215 -0.93 -5.81 10.71
C THR A 215 -0.74 -4.61 9.79
N ALA A 216 -1.84 -4.05 9.27
CA ALA A 216 -1.80 -2.85 8.42
C ALA A 216 -1.22 -1.63 9.14
N ALA A 217 -1.53 -1.44 10.43
CA ALA A 217 -1.00 -0.34 11.24
C ALA A 217 0.51 -0.49 11.48
N LEU A 218 1.00 -1.71 11.76
CA LEU A 218 2.43 -2.02 11.93
C LEU A 218 3.20 -1.75 10.63
N ASP A 219 2.70 -2.21 9.49
CA ASP A 219 3.33 -1.98 8.19
C ASP A 219 3.35 -0.48 7.84
N HIS A 220 2.23 0.22 8.07
CA HIS A 220 2.14 1.66 7.83
C HIS A 220 3.13 2.46 8.70
N ALA A 221 3.23 2.14 9.99
CA ALA A 221 4.15 2.81 10.90
C ALA A 221 5.61 2.58 10.48
N GLN A 222 5.97 1.36 10.11
CA GLN A 222 7.32 1.07 9.66
C GLN A 222 7.66 1.75 8.32
N ASP A 223 6.76 1.73 7.34
CA ASP A 223 6.98 2.42 6.07
C ASP A 223 7.13 3.94 6.27
N THR A 224 6.41 4.48 7.24
CA THR A 224 6.47 5.90 7.60
C THR A 224 7.80 6.25 8.29
N LEU A 225 8.27 5.40 9.21
CA LEU A 225 9.55 5.55 9.90
C LEU A 225 10.76 5.26 9.00
N ALA A 226 10.61 4.42 7.97
CA ALA A 226 11.66 4.06 7.01
C ALA A 226 11.95 5.15 5.96
N GLY A 227 11.42 6.37 6.12
CA GLY A 227 11.60 7.49 5.20
C GLY A 227 13.07 7.74 4.81
N PRO A 228 13.33 8.32 3.62
CA PRO A 228 14.69 8.55 3.13
C PRO A 228 15.45 9.50 4.06
N ARG A 229 16.59 9.07 4.55
CA ARG A 229 17.55 9.96 5.22
C ARG A 229 18.29 10.76 4.15
N LEU A 230 17.97 12.06 4.03
CA LEU A 230 18.54 12.96 3.02
C LEU A 230 20.05 13.20 3.19
N ARG A 231 20.64 12.85 4.34
CA ARG A 231 22.09 12.84 4.59
C ARG A 231 22.40 11.76 5.61
N GLY A 232 23.57 11.15 5.56
CA GLY A 232 24.06 10.12 6.48
C GLY A 232 24.29 10.60 7.93
N HIS A 233 23.58 11.64 8.37
CA HIS A 233 23.65 12.20 9.72
C HIS A 233 22.89 11.32 10.70
N ALA A 234 23.38 11.27 11.92
CA ALA A 234 22.74 10.58 13.04
C ALA A 234 21.26 10.95 13.14
N ALA A 235 20.40 9.95 13.40
CA ALA A 235 18.99 10.17 13.62
C ALA A 235 18.77 11.25 14.71
N SER A 236 17.83 12.18 14.50
CA SER A 236 17.51 13.18 15.54
C SER A 236 17.00 12.50 16.81
N ALA A 237 17.13 13.14 17.96
CA ALA A 237 16.59 12.60 19.22
C ALA A 237 15.10 12.26 19.11
N ALA A 238 14.31 13.11 18.44
CA ALA A 238 12.89 12.84 18.18
C ALA A 238 12.66 11.59 17.30
N GLU A 239 13.50 11.38 16.27
CA GLU A 239 13.42 10.19 15.43
C GLU A 239 13.81 8.92 16.22
N ARG A 240 14.85 8.99 17.04
CA ARG A 240 15.25 7.87 17.92
C ARG A 240 14.13 7.52 18.91
N ARG A 241 13.51 8.51 19.55
CA ARG A 241 12.37 8.30 20.45
C ARG A 241 11.20 7.61 19.76
N LEU A 242 10.84 8.02 18.54
CA LEU A 242 9.76 7.39 17.79
C LEU A 242 10.07 5.94 17.40
N HIS A 243 11.33 5.64 17.03
CA HIS A 243 11.74 4.27 16.77
C HIS A 243 11.72 3.41 18.04
N ALA A 244 12.11 3.95 19.18
CA ALA A 244 12.04 3.26 20.46
C ALA A 244 10.59 2.96 20.86
N ARG A 245 9.70 3.96 20.73
CA ARG A 245 8.24 3.80 20.98
C ARG A 245 7.61 2.78 20.02
N PHE A 246 8.01 2.76 18.75
CA PHE A 246 7.55 1.74 17.81
C PHE A 246 8.05 0.34 18.18
N ALA A 247 9.33 0.20 18.55
CA ALA A 247 9.90 -1.07 18.98
C ALA A 247 9.21 -1.61 20.25
N ALA A 248 8.84 -0.72 21.18
CA ALA A 248 8.10 -1.07 22.39
C ALA A 248 6.65 -1.54 22.11
N ALA A 249 6.07 -1.21 20.96
CA ALA A 249 4.76 -1.70 20.56
C ALA A 249 4.77 -3.17 20.08
N LEU A 250 5.93 -3.72 19.68
CA LEU A 250 6.02 -5.06 19.08
C LEU A 250 5.69 -6.17 20.10
N PRO A 251 6.23 -6.19 21.33
CA PRO A 251 5.82 -7.15 22.34
C PRO A 251 4.33 -7.06 22.70
N LEU A 252 3.79 -5.84 22.76
CA LEU A 252 2.36 -5.62 23.00
C LEU A 252 1.50 -6.23 21.88
N ALA A 253 1.94 -6.11 20.62
CA ALA A 253 1.25 -6.70 19.48
C ALA A 253 1.30 -8.25 19.52
N GLU A 254 2.40 -8.85 20.00
CA GLU A 254 2.50 -10.30 20.20
C GLU A 254 1.54 -10.77 21.30
N ALA A 255 1.56 -10.12 22.47
CA ALA A 255 0.68 -10.44 23.59
C ALA A 255 -0.79 -10.29 23.22
N ALA A 256 -1.18 -9.22 22.52
CA ALA A 256 -2.54 -9.02 22.03
C ALA A 256 -2.99 -10.13 21.05
N THR A 257 -2.09 -10.58 20.17
CA THR A 257 -2.38 -11.70 19.26
C THR A 257 -2.56 -13.01 20.01
N ALA A 258 -1.70 -13.29 21.01
CA ALA A 258 -1.81 -14.48 21.86
C ALA A 258 -3.12 -14.48 22.69
N LEU A 259 -3.57 -13.31 23.18
CA LEU A 259 -4.86 -13.15 23.86
C LEU A 259 -6.02 -13.49 22.93
N CYS A 260 -6.00 -13.03 21.69
CA CYS A 260 -7.02 -13.38 20.70
C CYS A 260 -7.00 -14.87 20.35
N TRP A 261 -5.83 -15.48 20.25
CA TRP A 261 -5.69 -16.91 19.99
C TRP A 261 -6.25 -17.76 21.15
N ALA A 262 -6.12 -17.29 22.40
CA ALA A 262 -6.73 -17.95 23.55
C ALA A 262 -8.26 -18.07 23.42
N GLY A 263 -8.90 -17.12 22.72
CA GLY A 263 -10.32 -17.17 22.39
C GLY A 263 -11.25 -16.81 23.54
N GLU A 264 -10.71 -16.25 24.62
CA GLU A 264 -11.47 -15.83 25.78
C GLU A 264 -11.64 -14.31 25.84
N PRO A 265 -12.78 -13.80 26.32
CA PRO A 265 -12.98 -12.37 26.49
C PRO A 265 -12.02 -11.80 27.54
N VAL A 266 -11.39 -10.69 27.21
CA VAL A 266 -10.44 -9.98 28.08
C VAL A 266 -11.14 -8.76 28.70
N PRO A 267 -10.89 -8.43 29.98
CA PRO A 267 -11.47 -7.25 30.60
C PRO A 267 -11.16 -5.97 29.83
N ALA A 268 -12.17 -5.12 29.60
CA ALA A 268 -12.02 -3.88 28.80
C ALA A 268 -10.93 -2.93 29.29
N ARG A 269 -10.55 -3.01 30.58
CA ARG A 269 -9.45 -2.24 31.17
C ARG A 269 -8.07 -2.61 30.62
N ALA A 270 -7.88 -3.85 30.13
CA ALA A 270 -6.60 -4.28 29.53
C ALA A 270 -6.25 -3.45 28.28
N ALA A 271 -7.24 -2.95 27.54
CA ALA A 271 -7.06 -2.06 26.42
C ALA A 271 -6.72 -0.61 26.80
N ARG A 272 -6.91 -0.21 28.06
CA ARG A 272 -6.66 1.19 28.50
C ARG A 272 -5.17 1.56 28.48
N GLY A 273 -4.27 0.61 28.79
CA GLY A 273 -2.83 0.81 28.74
C GLY A 273 -2.37 1.21 27.33
N PRO A 274 -2.61 0.37 26.32
CA PRO A 274 -2.29 0.71 24.93
C PRO A 274 -2.93 2.02 24.44
N ARG A 275 -4.18 2.34 24.82
CA ARG A 275 -4.81 3.62 24.48
C ARG A 275 -4.11 4.84 25.10
N ARG A 276 -3.66 4.72 26.35
CA ARG A 276 -2.86 5.79 26.99
C ARG A 276 -1.52 5.99 26.28
N LEU A 277 -0.84 4.89 25.91
CA LEU A 277 0.38 4.96 25.11
C LEU A 277 0.14 5.63 23.76
N ALA A 278 -0.98 5.32 23.07
CA ALA A 278 -1.37 5.99 21.84
C ALA A 278 -1.54 7.51 22.02
N ALA A 279 -2.22 7.93 23.07
CA ALA A 279 -2.40 9.35 23.40
C ALA A 279 -1.06 10.03 23.71
N ALA A 280 -0.20 9.38 24.50
CA ALA A 280 1.14 9.87 24.83
C ALA A 280 2.05 10.06 23.60
N VAL A 281 1.99 9.13 22.64
CA VAL A 281 2.71 9.27 21.36
C VAL A 281 2.20 10.49 20.57
N ARG A 282 0.87 10.69 20.51
CA ARG A 282 0.29 11.84 19.79
C ARG A 282 0.69 13.16 20.40
N ALA A 283 0.63 13.24 21.74
CA ALA A 283 0.96 14.44 22.48
C ALA A 283 2.48 14.66 22.63
N ASP A 284 3.30 13.68 22.26
CA ASP A 284 4.75 13.63 22.52
C ASP A 284 5.10 13.83 24.01
N THR A 285 4.30 13.23 24.89
CA THR A 285 4.43 13.27 26.35
C THR A 285 4.79 11.90 26.93
N GLY A 286 5.10 11.83 28.20
CA GLY A 286 5.16 10.58 28.95
C GLY A 286 3.76 9.95 29.11
N PRO A 287 3.65 8.63 29.28
CA PRO A 287 2.36 7.94 29.38
C PRO A 287 1.65 8.13 30.72
N GLY A 288 2.36 8.64 31.72
CA GLY A 288 1.88 8.67 33.10
C GLY A 288 1.65 7.26 33.66
N PRO A 289 0.96 7.13 34.81
CA PRO A 289 0.71 5.82 35.42
C PRO A 289 -0.19 4.97 34.49
N LEU A 290 0.33 3.80 34.05
CA LEU A 290 -0.42 2.87 33.22
C LEU A 290 -1.33 1.99 34.10
N PRO A 291 -2.58 1.74 33.71
CA PRO A 291 -3.44 0.81 34.44
C PRO A 291 -2.94 -0.62 34.23
N ALA A 292 -2.68 -1.33 35.32
CA ALA A 292 -2.32 -2.75 35.26
C ALA A 292 -3.46 -3.57 34.68
N PRO A 293 -3.20 -4.52 33.77
CA PRO A 293 -4.16 -5.53 33.39
C PRO A 293 -4.49 -6.39 34.63
N HIS A 294 -5.76 -6.69 34.84
CA HIS A 294 -6.16 -7.45 36.02
C HIS A 294 -5.75 -8.91 35.85
N LEU A 295 -4.76 -9.33 36.59
CA LEU A 295 -4.46 -10.73 36.79
C LEU A 295 -5.48 -11.28 37.82
N PRO A 296 -6.20 -12.37 37.50
CA PRO A 296 -7.04 -13.01 38.48
C PRO A 296 -6.18 -13.46 39.67
N PRO A 297 -6.71 -13.34 40.92
CA PRO A 297 -5.95 -13.71 42.10
C PRO A 297 -5.49 -15.17 42.01
N ALA A 298 -4.27 -15.44 42.48
CA ALA A 298 -3.60 -16.73 42.37
C ALA A 298 -4.39 -17.94 42.98
N ARG A 299 -5.39 -17.66 43.79
CA ARG A 299 -6.24 -18.66 44.45
C ARG A 299 -7.31 -19.34 43.58
N LEU A 300 -7.56 -18.82 42.36
CA LEU A 300 -8.52 -19.43 41.40
C LEU A 300 -7.82 -20.28 40.31
N ARG A 301 -6.61 -20.77 40.60
CA ARG A 301 -5.89 -21.65 39.69
C ARG A 301 -6.42 -23.07 39.75
N ALA A 302 -7.38 -23.40 38.91
CA ALA A 302 -7.63 -24.77 38.52
C ALA A 302 -6.42 -25.31 37.72
N PRO A 303 -6.03 -26.58 37.84
CA PRO A 303 -4.92 -27.18 37.09
C PRO A 303 -5.06 -27.08 35.55
N GLU A 304 -6.26 -26.86 35.06
CA GLU A 304 -6.63 -26.69 33.66
C GLU A 304 -6.85 -25.22 33.28
N ALA A 305 -6.30 -24.27 34.07
CA ALA A 305 -6.50 -22.84 33.82
C ALA A 305 -6.12 -22.42 32.39
N PRO A 306 -6.97 -21.57 31.78
CA PRO A 306 -6.86 -21.24 30.35
C PRO A 306 -5.55 -20.58 30.00
N SER A 307 -5.17 -20.73 28.72
CA SER A 307 -3.96 -20.15 28.10
C SER A 307 -3.88 -18.60 28.08
N VAL A 308 -4.84 -17.93 28.70
CA VAL A 308 -4.93 -16.46 28.81
C VAL A 308 -3.91 -15.89 29.79
N LEU A 309 -3.58 -16.59 30.89
CA LEU A 309 -2.70 -16.06 31.94
C LEU A 309 -1.27 -15.70 31.43
N PRO A 310 -0.58 -16.57 30.67
CA PRO A 310 0.73 -16.21 30.09
C PRO A 310 0.64 -14.99 29.17
N ALA A 311 -0.39 -14.91 28.35
CA ALA A 311 -0.59 -13.79 27.43
C ALA A 311 -0.94 -12.48 28.17
N LEU A 312 -1.66 -12.53 29.30
CA LEU A 312 -1.93 -11.37 30.16
C LEU A 312 -0.66 -10.89 30.88
N ARG A 313 0.19 -11.80 31.35
CA ARG A 313 1.49 -11.45 31.91
C ARG A 313 2.38 -10.82 30.86
N ALA A 314 2.47 -11.42 29.68
CA ALA A 314 3.23 -10.86 28.57
C ALA A 314 2.71 -9.45 28.18
N LEU A 315 1.40 -9.20 28.27
CA LEU A 315 0.83 -7.88 28.06
C LEU A 315 1.25 -6.89 29.15
N ASP A 316 1.26 -7.32 30.42
CA ASP A 316 1.68 -6.50 31.55
C ASP A 316 3.17 -6.15 31.48
N ASP A 317 4.03 -7.14 31.26
CA ASP A 317 5.47 -6.97 31.08
C ASP A 317 5.78 -6.05 29.88
N ALA A 318 5.06 -6.21 28.78
CA ALA A 318 5.20 -5.37 27.59
C ALA A 318 4.73 -3.93 27.85
N LEU A 319 3.70 -3.72 28.70
CA LEU A 319 3.26 -2.37 29.11
C LEU A 319 4.31 -1.69 30.00
N LEU A 320 4.92 -2.42 30.94
CA LEU A 320 6.01 -1.93 31.78
C LEU A 320 7.23 -1.57 30.91
N GLY A 321 7.66 -2.45 30.03
CA GLY A 321 8.75 -2.20 29.10
C GLY A 321 8.47 -1.03 28.15
N ALA A 322 7.21 -0.83 27.75
CA ALA A 322 6.81 0.33 26.95
C ALA A 322 6.89 1.62 27.79
N ALA A 323 6.41 1.64 29.04
CA ALA A 323 6.52 2.80 29.93
C ALA A 323 7.99 3.22 30.09
N GLU A 324 8.87 2.25 30.38
CA GLU A 324 10.31 2.51 30.48
C GLU A 324 10.93 3.05 29.16
N ALA A 325 10.48 2.58 28.01
CA ALA A 325 10.94 3.09 26.73
C ALA A 325 10.49 4.54 26.46
N PHE A 326 9.34 4.95 27.02
CA PHE A 326 8.88 6.34 26.97
C PHE A 326 9.70 7.26 27.90
N ASP A 327 10.11 6.75 29.07
CA ASP A 327 10.81 7.55 30.07
C ASP A 327 12.30 7.71 29.74
N ARG A 328 12.95 6.67 29.20
CA ARG A 328 14.39 6.68 28.87
C ARG A 328 14.78 7.62 27.73
N GLY A 329 13.84 8.14 26.96
CA GLY A 329 14.04 9.20 25.95
C GLY A 329 15.11 8.98 24.88
N ASP A 330 16.26 8.44 25.21
CA ASP A 330 17.46 8.36 24.38
C ASP A 330 18.10 6.96 24.32
N GLY A 331 17.35 5.90 24.64
CA GLY A 331 17.87 4.52 24.63
C GLY A 331 18.51 4.15 23.29
N ALA A 332 19.75 3.68 23.36
CA ALA A 332 20.50 3.10 22.26
C ALA A 332 19.85 1.79 21.76
N HIS A 333 18.64 1.87 21.23
CA HIS A 333 18.05 0.75 20.53
C HIS A 333 18.73 0.65 19.17
N ARG A 334 19.51 -0.42 18.98
CA ARG A 334 19.95 -0.83 17.64
C ARG A 334 18.71 -0.90 16.78
N GLY A 335 18.62 0.02 15.80
CA GLY A 335 17.42 0.16 14.97
C GLY A 335 17.01 -1.19 14.40
N LEU A 336 15.73 -1.50 14.46
CA LEU A 336 15.18 -2.68 13.79
C LEU A 336 15.73 -2.74 12.36
N PRO A 337 16.22 -3.89 11.90
CA PRO A 337 16.81 -4.01 10.59
C PRO A 337 15.78 -3.63 9.54
N VAL A 338 15.90 -2.41 9.01
CA VAL A 338 15.11 -1.96 7.86
C VAL A 338 15.63 -2.74 6.67
N ARG A 339 14.90 -3.72 6.24
CA ARG A 339 15.23 -4.52 5.06
C ARG A 339 15.16 -3.64 3.82
N ARG A 340 16.26 -2.91 3.54
CA ARG A 340 16.39 -2.14 2.30
C ARG A 340 16.35 -3.14 1.16
N ARG A 341 15.34 -3.01 0.29
CA ARG A 341 15.33 -3.73 -0.98
C ARG A 341 16.52 -3.24 -1.79
N GLY A 342 17.62 -4.00 -1.80
CA GLY A 342 18.79 -3.67 -2.59
C GLY A 342 18.45 -3.57 -4.08
N PRO A 343 19.23 -2.80 -4.87
CA PRO A 343 18.97 -2.59 -6.30
C PRO A 343 18.89 -3.91 -7.08
N ARG A 344 19.67 -4.92 -6.71
CA ARG A 344 19.62 -6.28 -7.30
C ARG A 344 18.28 -6.97 -7.08
N ARG A 345 17.62 -6.76 -5.93
CA ARG A 345 16.31 -7.33 -5.64
C ARG A 345 15.21 -6.59 -6.41
N ALA A 346 15.32 -5.28 -6.54
CA ALA A 346 14.42 -4.47 -7.35
C ALA A 346 14.50 -4.89 -8.83
N LEU A 347 15.72 -5.06 -9.36
CA LEU A 347 15.94 -5.51 -10.74
C LEU A 347 15.38 -6.92 -10.96
N ARG A 348 15.61 -7.85 -10.03
CA ARG A 348 15.00 -9.19 -10.09
C ARG A 348 13.48 -9.16 -10.05
N ALA A 349 12.88 -8.26 -9.29
CA ALA A 349 11.41 -8.09 -9.28
C ALA A 349 10.89 -7.54 -10.61
N ALA A 350 11.57 -6.54 -11.20
CA ALA A 350 11.18 -5.93 -12.46
C ALA A 350 11.34 -6.90 -13.66
N LEU A 351 12.45 -7.64 -13.71
CA LEU A 351 12.76 -8.59 -14.79
C LEU A 351 12.26 -10.02 -14.51
N GLY A 352 11.74 -10.27 -13.33
CA GLY A 352 11.14 -11.55 -12.96
C GLY A 352 9.87 -11.84 -13.78
N ALA A 353 9.39 -13.08 -13.67
CA ALA A 353 8.23 -13.53 -14.44
C ALA A 353 6.99 -12.62 -14.24
N GLY A 354 6.69 -12.22 -13.01
CA GLY A 354 5.56 -11.32 -12.72
C GLY A 354 5.75 -9.91 -13.29
N GLY A 355 6.97 -9.36 -13.22
CA GLY A 355 7.29 -8.05 -13.80
C GLY A 355 7.20 -8.04 -15.32
N ARG A 356 7.68 -9.10 -15.98
CA ARG A 356 7.60 -9.26 -17.45
C ARG A 356 6.16 -9.42 -17.93
N GLU A 357 5.37 -10.25 -17.26
CA GLU A 357 3.95 -10.45 -17.60
C GLU A 357 3.16 -9.15 -17.48
N TYR A 358 3.34 -8.45 -16.35
CA TYR A 358 2.68 -7.17 -16.16
C TYR A 358 3.20 -6.12 -17.14
N GLY A 359 4.51 -6.07 -17.41
CA GLY A 359 5.11 -5.20 -18.42
C GLY A 359 4.52 -5.42 -19.80
N LEU A 360 4.37 -6.69 -20.22
CA LEU A 360 3.76 -7.05 -21.51
C LEU A 360 2.29 -6.60 -21.58
N ARG A 361 1.51 -6.80 -20.51
CA ARG A 361 0.11 -6.36 -20.46
C ARG A 361 -0.01 -4.85 -20.59
N VAL A 362 0.83 -4.09 -19.87
CA VAL A 362 0.87 -2.63 -19.98
C VAL A 362 1.29 -2.20 -21.39
N ALA A 363 2.33 -2.83 -21.96
CA ALA A 363 2.80 -2.55 -23.31
C ALA A 363 1.70 -2.79 -24.37
N LEU A 364 0.99 -3.90 -24.27
CA LEU A 364 -0.11 -4.21 -25.18
C LEU A 364 -1.27 -3.21 -25.05
N CYS A 365 -1.73 -2.90 -23.83
CA CYS A 365 -2.82 -1.94 -23.63
C CYS A 365 -2.42 -0.53 -24.06
N PHE A 366 -1.25 -0.07 -23.65
CA PHE A 366 -0.78 1.29 -23.94
C PHE A 366 -0.41 1.43 -25.42
N GLY A 367 0.32 0.47 -25.99
CA GLY A 367 0.73 0.46 -27.39
C GLY A 367 -0.47 0.34 -28.35
N ALA A 368 -1.39 -0.60 -28.09
CA ALA A 368 -2.60 -0.73 -28.90
C ALA A 368 -3.48 0.52 -28.81
N SER A 369 -3.61 1.11 -27.61
CA SER A 369 -4.32 2.38 -27.42
C SER A 369 -3.68 3.50 -28.23
N ALA A 370 -2.35 3.61 -28.21
CA ALA A 370 -1.62 4.60 -28.99
C ALA A 370 -1.77 4.36 -30.51
N ALA A 371 -1.69 3.10 -30.97
CA ALA A 371 -1.88 2.73 -32.36
C ALA A 371 -3.27 3.10 -32.88
N ILE A 372 -4.32 2.73 -32.12
CA ILE A 372 -5.70 3.04 -32.48
C ILE A 372 -5.92 4.56 -32.48
N ALA A 373 -5.44 5.27 -31.45
CA ALA A 373 -5.57 6.71 -31.37
C ALA A 373 -4.87 7.46 -32.53
N GLN A 374 -3.68 7.02 -32.89
CA GLN A 374 -2.94 7.53 -34.05
C GLN A 374 -3.68 7.24 -35.36
N ALA A 375 -4.19 6.01 -35.53
CA ALA A 375 -4.95 5.64 -36.72
C ALA A 375 -6.21 6.52 -36.87
N LEU A 376 -6.98 6.73 -35.78
CA LEU A 376 -8.16 7.60 -35.77
C LEU A 376 -7.79 9.06 -36.09
N HIS A 377 -6.69 9.54 -35.50
CA HIS A 377 -6.19 10.90 -35.74
C HIS A 377 -5.83 11.14 -37.22
N HIS A 378 -5.13 10.20 -37.86
CA HIS A 378 -4.73 10.30 -39.27
C HIS A 378 -5.85 10.01 -40.25
N ALA A 379 -6.75 9.06 -39.93
CA ALA A 379 -7.87 8.70 -40.80
C ALA A 379 -8.94 9.80 -40.89
N ARG A 380 -8.98 10.77 -39.94
CA ARG A 380 -9.98 11.84 -39.84
C ARG A 380 -11.41 11.38 -39.94
N TRP A 381 -11.70 10.13 -39.62
CA TRP A 381 -12.99 9.45 -39.86
C TRP A 381 -14.18 10.10 -39.14
N TYR A 382 -13.92 10.77 -38.01
CA TYR A 382 -14.91 11.55 -37.24
C TYR A 382 -14.49 13.01 -37.02
N GLY A 383 -13.72 13.61 -37.95
CA GLY A 383 -13.18 14.94 -37.80
C GLY A 383 -11.80 14.97 -37.13
N PRO A 384 -11.32 16.16 -36.76
CA PRO A 384 -10.03 16.29 -36.10
C PRO A 384 -10.08 15.69 -34.69
N HIS A 385 -9.11 14.81 -34.37
CA HIS A 385 -8.92 14.25 -33.03
C HIS A 385 -7.71 14.90 -32.36
N PRO A 386 -7.79 16.15 -31.86
CA PRO A 386 -6.65 16.87 -31.32
C PRO A 386 -6.12 16.24 -30.03
N HIS A 387 -6.97 15.52 -29.30
CA HIS A 387 -6.65 14.95 -27.98
C HIS A 387 -6.43 13.43 -28.02
N TRP A 388 -5.91 12.87 -29.10
CA TRP A 388 -5.71 11.43 -29.27
C TRP A 388 -4.96 10.76 -28.10
N TYR A 389 -4.14 11.51 -27.37
CA TYR A 389 -3.39 11.06 -26.22
C TYR A 389 -4.26 10.66 -25.01
N TRP A 390 -5.53 11.05 -24.98
CA TRP A 390 -6.44 10.66 -23.88
C TRP A 390 -6.71 9.16 -23.85
N LEU A 391 -6.77 8.51 -24.99
CA LEU A 391 -7.03 7.08 -25.10
C LEU A 391 -5.90 6.27 -24.45
N PRO A 392 -4.60 6.40 -24.82
CA PRO A 392 -3.53 5.68 -24.14
C PRO A 392 -3.37 6.10 -22.67
N ALA A 393 -3.53 7.38 -22.31
CA ALA A 393 -3.48 7.81 -20.93
C ALA A 393 -4.57 7.16 -20.06
N THR A 394 -5.78 6.98 -20.60
CA THR A 394 -6.87 6.28 -19.90
C THR A 394 -6.58 4.80 -19.72
N ALA A 395 -6.02 4.15 -20.74
CA ALA A 395 -5.66 2.73 -20.69
C ALA A 395 -4.64 2.44 -19.58
N VAL A 396 -3.64 3.31 -19.37
CA VAL A 396 -2.65 3.16 -18.28
C VAL A 396 -3.30 3.11 -16.90
N PHE A 397 -4.27 3.98 -16.62
CA PHE A 397 -4.96 3.97 -15.33
C PHE A 397 -5.82 2.72 -15.13
N LEU A 398 -6.35 2.13 -16.21
CA LEU A 398 -7.17 0.93 -16.14
C LEU A 398 -6.35 -0.36 -15.97
N VAL A 399 -5.15 -0.44 -16.55
CA VAL A 399 -4.31 -1.65 -16.50
C VAL A 399 -3.66 -1.85 -15.13
N LYS A 400 -3.58 -0.83 -14.30
CA LYS A 400 -2.88 -0.86 -13.00
C LYS A 400 -3.44 -1.94 -12.06
N PRO A 401 -2.65 -2.94 -11.60
CA PRO A 401 -3.16 -4.08 -10.83
C PRO A 401 -3.57 -3.74 -9.40
N ASP A 402 -3.04 -2.64 -8.86
CA ASP A 402 -3.20 -2.26 -7.45
C ASP A 402 -4.59 -1.69 -7.12
N LEU A 403 -5.46 -1.47 -8.14
CA LEU A 403 -6.72 -0.74 -8.00
C LEU A 403 -7.96 -1.66 -7.89
N GLY A 404 -7.81 -2.97 -7.73
CA GLY A 404 -8.91 -3.91 -7.59
C GLY A 404 -9.37 -4.58 -8.90
N PRO A 405 -10.55 -5.20 -8.94
CA PRO A 405 -11.06 -5.96 -10.08
C PRO A 405 -11.19 -5.11 -11.34
N LEU A 406 -10.83 -5.69 -12.50
CA LEU A 406 -10.79 -4.96 -13.77
C LEU A 406 -12.19 -4.49 -14.19
N ALA A 407 -13.21 -5.36 -14.09
CA ALA A 407 -14.58 -5.03 -14.47
C ALA A 407 -15.15 -3.85 -13.64
N SER A 408 -14.91 -3.86 -12.32
CA SER A 408 -15.31 -2.75 -11.42
C SER A 408 -14.64 -1.44 -11.81
N ARG A 409 -13.33 -1.47 -12.12
CA ARG A 409 -12.56 -0.29 -12.53
C ARG A 409 -13.05 0.30 -13.84
N VAL A 410 -13.30 -0.55 -14.83
CA VAL A 410 -13.82 -0.13 -16.13
C VAL A 410 -15.19 0.54 -15.98
N LEU A 411 -16.08 -0.07 -15.20
CA LEU A 411 -17.41 0.52 -14.91
C LEU A 411 -17.27 1.88 -14.21
N CYS A 412 -16.47 1.95 -13.14
CA CYS A 412 -16.24 3.19 -12.40
C CYS A 412 -15.56 4.27 -13.27
N ARG A 413 -14.67 3.87 -14.18
CA ARG A 413 -14.01 4.80 -15.10
C ARG A 413 -15.00 5.38 -16.11
N ALA A 414 -15.81 4.54 -16.74
CA ALA A 414 -16.83 4.96 -17.68
C ALA A 414 -17.86 5.89 -17.01
N ALA A 415 -18.46 5.43 -15.90
CA ALA A 415 -19.45 6.21 -15.16
C ALA A 415 -18.88 7.54 -14.63
N GLY A 416 -17.66 7.51 -14.05
CA GLY A 416 -17.02 8.72 -13.54
C GLY A 416 -16.67 9.72 -14.65
N THR A 417 -16.23 9.23 -15.83
CA THR A 417 -15.95 10.13 -16.97
C THR A 417 -17.23 10.77 -17.51
N VAL A 418 -18.29 9.99 -17.69
CA VAL A 418 -19.59 10.52 -18.15
C VAL A 418 -20.11 11.56 -17.14
N LEU A 419 -20.15 11.21 -15.86
CA LEU A 419 -20.60 12.14 -14.81
C LEU A 419 -19.73 13.41 -14.78
N GLY A 420 -18.41 13.28 -14.81
CA GLY A 420 -17.49 14.42 -14.80
C GLY A 420 -17.64 15.32 -16.02
N ALA A 421 -17.83 14.73 -17.21
CA ALA A 421 -18.05 15.48 -18.44
C ALA A 421 -19.38 16.25 -18.43
N LEU A 422 -20.46 15.64 -17.92
CA LEU A 422 -21.76 16.30 -17.76
C LEU A 422 -21.71 17.44 -16.74
N VAL A 423 -21.07 17.20 -15.59
CA VAL A 423 -20.87 18.24 -14.56
C VAL A 423 -20.06 19.39 -15.13
N PHE A 424 -18.96 19.10 -15.85
CA PHE A 424 -18.16 20.14 -16.49
C PHE A 424 -18.96 20.93 -17.53
N ALA A 425 -19.72 20.25 -18.39
CA ALA A 425 -20.54 20.92 -19.41
C ALA A 425 -21.55 21.90 -18.79
N GLY A 426 -22.19 21.52 -17.68
CA GLY A 426 -23.10 22.40 -16.94
C GLY A 426 -22.36 23.58 -16.28
N LEU A 427 -21.22 23.33 -15.64
CA LEU A 427 -20.43 24.38 -14.98
C LEU A 427 -19.78 25.34 -15.97
N ALA A 428 -19.28 24.86 -17.11
CA ALA A 428 -18.63 25.68 -18.14
C ALA A 428 -19.61 26.71 -18.73
N ALA A 429 -20.90 26.40 -18.77
CA ALA A 429 -21.93 27.33 -19.25
C ALA A 429 -22.25 28.45 -18.23
N LEU A 430 -21.97 28.23 -16.94
CA LEU A 430 -22.35 29.12 -15.85
C LEU A 430 -21.17 29.97 -15.33
N LEU A 431 -19.95 29.48 -15.46
CA LEU A 431 -18.79 30.11 -14.82
C LEU A 431 -18.15 31.16 -15.74
N PRO A 432 -17.79 32.35 -15.20
CA PRO A 432 -17.09 33.37 -15.97
C PRO A 432 -15.66 32.94 -16.30
N HIS A 433 -15.23 33.16 -17.54
CA HIS A 433 -13.87 32.92 -18.01
C HIS A 433 -12.97 34.16 -17.80
N PRO A 434 -11.71 34.01 -17.39
CA PRO A 434 -10.98 32.78 -16.99
C PRO A 434 -11.08 32.47 -15.48
N ALA A 435 -11.56 33.40 -14.66
CA ALA A 435 -11.55 33.28 -13.20
C ALA A 435 -12.30 32.04 -12.70
N GLY A 436 -13.45 31.72 -13.30
CA GLY A 436 -14.24 30.54 -12.96
C GLY A 436 -13.51 29.23 -13.22
N LEU A 437 -12.70 29.15 -14.28
CA LEU A 437 -11.89 27.96 -14.58
C LEU A 437 -10.78 27.76 -13.55
N ILE A 438 -10.12 28.83 -13.11
CA ILE A 438 -9.09 28.78 -12.04
C ILE A 438 -9.72 28.30 -10.74
N ALA A 439 -10.88 28.87 -10.36
CA ALA A 439 -11.61 28.46 -9.19
C ALA A 439 -12.04 26.98 -9.25
N LEU A 440 -12.55 26.54 -10.40
CA LEU A 440 -12.93 25.15 -10.64
C LEU A 440 -11.75 24.19 -10.51
N VAL A 441 -10.58 24.55 -11.08
CA VAL A 441 -9.35 23.76 -10.95
C VAL A 441 -8.90 23.69 -9.48
N ALA A 442 -8.99 24.79 -8.73
CA ALA A 442 -8.67 24.79 -7.29
C ALA A 442 -9.62 23.89 -6.48
N VAL A 443 -10.93 23.98 -6.74
CA VAL A 443 -11.95 23.13 -6.10
C VAL A 443 -11.72 21.65 -6.44
N CYS A 444 -11.48 21.32 -7.70
CA CYS A 444 -11.15 19.95 -8.09
C CYS A 444 -9.87 19.45 -7.40
N GLY A 445 -8.82 20.30 -7.30
CA GLY A 445 -7.62 20.00 -6.55
C GLY A 445 -7.91 19.67 -5.07
N ALA A 446 -8.80 20.46 -4.43
CA ALA A 446 -9.27 20.22 -3.07
C ALA A 446 -10.04 18.90 -2.92
N LEU A 447 -10.81 18.50 -3.93
CA LEU A 447 -11.65 17.31 -3.90
C LEU A 447 -10.86 16.01 -4.16
N ILE A 448 -9.71 16.05 -4.85
CA ILE A 448 -8.89 14.86 -5.15
C ILE A 448 -8.65 13.97 -3.92
N PRO A 449 -8.16 14.49 -2.76
CA PRO A 449 -7.87 13.63 -1.60
C PRO A 449 -9.10 12.93 -1.02
N VAL A 450 -10.28 13.52 -1.16
CA VAL A 450 -11.55 12.93 -0.74
C VAL A 450 -12.04 11.93 -1.78
N ALA A 451 -11.91 12.26 -3.05
CA ALA A 451 -12.35 11.44 -4.17
C ALA A 451 -11.55 10.14 -4.32
N THR A 452 -10.30 10.08 -3.83
CA THR A 452 -9.48 8.84 -3.83
C THR A 452 -10.12 7.67 -3.10
N ARG A 453 -11.14 7.91 -2.28
CA ARG A 453 -11.92 6.87 -1.56
C ARG A 453 -12.83 6.04 -2.46
N HIS A 454 -13.17 6.57 -3.64
CA HIS A 454 -14.02 5.89 -4.61
C HIS A 454 -13.51 6.16 -6.03
N PHE A 455 -13.22 5.11 -6.78
CA PHE A 455 -12.56 5.25 -8.07
C PHE A 455 -13.38 6.05 -9.09
N ALA A 456 -14.72 5.92 -9.11
CA ALA A 456 -15.58 6.71 -9.98
C ALA A 456 -15.59 8.20 -9.59
N ALA A 457 -15.61 8.52 -8.28
CA ALA A 457 -15.54 9.90 -7.80
C ALA A 457 -14.23 10.57 -8.19
N LEU A 458 -13.09 9.87 -8.00
CA LEU A 458 -11.78 10.34 -8.43
C LEU A 458 -11.77 10.59 -9.95
N THR A 459 -12.33 9.66 -10.72
CA THR A 459 -12.41 9.81 -12.18
C THR A 459 -13.25 11.02 -12.56
N ALA A 460 -14.40 11.25 -11.93
CA ALA A 460 -15.26 12.40 -12.22
C ALA A 460 -14.53 13.72 -11.92
N VAL A 461 -13.93 13.85 -10.72
CA VAL A 461 -13.17 15.06 -10.33
C VAL A 461 -12.00 15.34 -11.28
N VAL A 462 -11.21 14.30 -11.61
CA VAL A 462 -10.09 14.42 -12.56
C VAL A 462 -10.59 14.78 -13.97
N THR A 463 -11.73 14.24 -14.39
CA THR A 463 -12.31 14.59 -15.71
C THR A 463 -12.73 16.06 -15.77
N VAL A 464 -13.43 16.56 -14.73
CA VAL A 464 -13.77 18.00 -14.63
C VAL A 464 -12.50 18.86 -14.67
N LEU A 465 -11.49 18.50 -13.87
CA LEU A 465 -10.23 19.25 -13.80
C LEU A 465 -9.51 19.28 -15.16
N VAL A 466 -9.38 18.13 -15.82
CA VAL A 466 -8.69 18.03 -17.13
C VAL A 466 -9.43 18.82 -18.20
N LEU A 467 -10.76 18.73 -18.25
CA LEU A 467 -11.57 19.51 -19.20
C LEU A 467 -11.46 21.02 -18.94
N ALA A 468 -11.42 21.44 -17.66
CA ALA A 468 -11.20 22.85 -17.31
C ALA A 468 -9.80 23.32 -17.73
N LEU A 469 -8.77 22.48 -17.60
CA LEU A 469 -7.41 22.81 -18.05
C LEU A 469 -7.30 22.90 -19.59
N VAL A 470 -7.97 22.01 -20.32
CA VAL A 470 -8.03 22.05 -21.79
C VAL A 470 -8.70 23.34 -22.26
N MET A 471 -9.83 23.68 -21.67
CA MET A 471 -10.54 24.92 -21.97
C MET A 471 -9.75 26.17 -21.58
N ALA A 472 -9.04 26.15 -20.45
CA ALA A 472 -8.12 27.23 -20.06
C ALA A 472 -6.94 27.39 -21.05
N GLY A 473 -6.53 26.31 -21.70
CA GLY A 473 -5.54 26.29 -22.77
C GLY A 473 -6.00 26.90 -24.10
N GLY A 474 -7.28 27.33 -24.21
CA GLY A 474 -7.87 27.92 -25.41
C GLY A 474 -8.53 26.92 -26.34
N GLU A 475 -8.64 25.65 -25.95
CA GLU A 475 -9.30 24.62 -26.74
C GLU A 475 -10.83 24.64 -26.50
N PRO A 476 -11.66 24.31 -27.51
CA PRO A 476 -13.11 24.25 -27.33
C PRO A 476 -13.50 23.09 -26.38
N GLN A 477 -14.76 23.11 -25.94
CA GLN A 477 -15.29 22.08 -25.05
C GLN A 477 -15.17 20.67 -25.67
N ALA A 478 -14.35 19.83 -25.04
CA ALA A 478 -13.99 18.50 -25.56
C ALA A 478 -14.70 17.34 -24.83
N SER A 479 -15.84 17.59 -24.18
CA SER A 479 -16.53 16.60 -23.33
C SER A 479 -16.95 15.34 -24.08
N ALA A 480 -17.51 15.48 -25.30
CA ALA A 480 -17.96 14.34 -26.11
C ALA A 480 -16.78 13.44 -26.55
N GLY A 481 -15.69 14.04 -27.02
CA GLY A 481 -14.45 13.32 -27.39
C GLY A 481 -13.88 12.56 -26.18
N ARG A 482 -13.88 13.20 -25.01
CA ARG A 482 -13.42 12.57 -23.76
C ARG A 482 -14.21 11.33 -23.38
N ILE A 483 -15.53 11.36 -23.52
CA ILE A 483 -16.39 10.20 -23.27
C ILE A 483 -16.09 9.09 -24.27
N GLY A 484 -16.08 9.40 -25.58
CA GLY A 484 -15.85 8.42 -26.64
C GLY A 484 -14.50 7.70 -26.50
N GLU A 485 -13.41 8.45 -26.31
CA GLU A 485 -12.08 7.88 -26.11
C GLU A 485 -11.95 7.07 -24.80
N THR A 486 -12.64 7.49 -23.74
CA THR A 486 -12.66 6.70 -22.49
C THR A 486 -13.40 5.39 -22.68
N LEU A 487 -14.55 5.37 -23.35
CA LEU A 487 -15.29 4.15 -23.61
C LEU A 487 -14.51 3.19 -24.52
N LEU A 488 -13.82 3.72 -25.53
CA LEU A 488 -12.95 2.93 -26.39
C LEU A 488 -11.75 2.34 -25.60
N ALA A 489 -11.11 3.12 -24.73
CA ALA A 489 -10.07 2.63 -23.84
C ALA A 489 -10.59 1.54 -22.89
N CYS A 490 -11.79 1.72 -22.34
CA CYS A 490 -12.46 0.73 -21.49
C CYS A 490 -12.69 -0.58 -22.24
N ALA A 491 -13.21 -0.53 -23.46
CA ALA A 491 -13.43 -1.71 -24.29
C ALA A 491 -12.11 -2.43 -24.63
N LEU A 492 -11.10 -1.67 -25.05
CA LEU A 492 -9.77 -2.22 -25.36
C LEU A 492 -9.14 -2.91 -24.16
N VAL A 493 -9.13 -2.25 -22.99
CA VAL A 493 -8.52 -2.81 -21.79
C VAL A 493 -9.30 -4.03 -21.28
N LEU A 494 -10.62 -4.07 -21.43
CA LEU A 494 -11.40 -5.29 -21.15
C LEU A 494 -10.96 -6.44 -22.06
N VAL A 495 -10.86 -6.21 -23.35
CA VAL A 495 -10.43 -7.25 -24.30
C VAL A 495 -9.01 -7.73 -23.96
N VAL A 496 -8.03 -6.82 -23.90
CA VAL A 496 -6.62 -7.18 -23.64
C VAL A 496 -6.44 -7.76 -22.23
N GLY A 497 -7.16 -7.22 -21.24
CA GLY A 497 -7.10 -7.70 -19.85
C GLY A 497 -7.65 -9.12 -19.66
N HIS A 498 -8.55 -9.58 -20.56
CA HIS A 498 -9.12 -10.93 -20.56
C HIS A 498 -8.41 -11.89 -21.52
N LEU A 499 -7.46 -11.41 -22.34
CA LEU A 499 -6.65 -12.32 -23.16
C LEU A 499 -5.88 -13.30 -22.27
N PRO A 500 -5.89 -14.61 -22.64
CA PRO A 500 -5.07 -15.58 -21.93
C PRO A 500 -3.59 -15.27 -22.15
N MET A 501 -2.92 -14.85 -21.07
CA MET A 501 -1.46 -14.73 -21.08
C MET A 501 -0.83 -16.12 -20.98
N PRO A 502 0.43 -16.32 -21.44
CA PRO A 502 1.10 -17.63 -21.49
C PRO A 502 1.22 -18.35 -20.16
N ARG A 503 0.91 -17.69 -19.05
CA ARG A 503 0.94 -18.24 -17.70
C ARG A 503 -0.48 -18.57 -17.21
N GLU A 504 -0.62 -19.68 -16.48
CA GLU A 504 -1.89 -20.18 -15.96
C GLU A 504 -2.67 -19.09 -15.19
N ARG A 505 -3.95 -18.95 -15.53
CA ARG A 505 -4.90 -18.09 -14.80
C ARG A 505 -4.93 -18.54 -13.34
N GLY A 506 -4.64 -17.62 -12.39
CA GLY A 506 -4.56 -17.93 -10.96
C GLY A 506 -3.14 -18.03 -10.40
N GLY A 507 -2.07 -18.03 -11.23
CA GLY A 507 -0.68 -18.07 -10.78
C GLY A 507 -0.33 -16.95 -9.78
N GLY A 508 -0.86 -15.75 -9.97
CA GLY A 508 -0.60 -14.61 -9.07
C GLY A 508 -1.11 -14.80 -7.64
N VAL A 509 -2.25 -15.46 -7.43
CA VAL A 509 -2.79 -15.79 -6.08
C VAL A 509 -1.97 -16.92 -5.47
N ARG A 510 -1.70 -17.98 -6.26
CA ARG A 510 -0.92 -19.13 -5.81
C ARG A 510 0.52 -18.75 -5.45
N ASP A 511 1.18 -17.93 -6.26
CA ASP A 511 2.54 -17.43 -6.00
C ASP A 511 2.58 -16.61 -4.68
N ARG A 512 1.56 -15.78 -4.41
CA ARG A 512 1.48 -15.02 -3.15
C ARG A 512 1.21 -15.91 -1.96
N LEU A 513 0.36 -16.93 -2.10
CA LEU A 513 0.14 -17.94 -1.05
C LEU A 513 1.41 -18.75 -0.78
N ALA A 514 2.17 -19.11 -1.82
CA ALA A 514 3.46 -19.79 -1.67
C ALA A 514 4.48 -18.93 -0.90
N VAL A 515 4.56 -17.63 -1.21
CA VAL A 515 5.43 -16.69 -0.48
C VAL A 515 4.96 -16.55 0.98
N ALA A 516 3.64 -16.49 1.23
CA ALA A 516 3.09 -16.44 2.57
C ALA A 516 3.35 -17.72 3.36
N GLY A 517 3.22 -18.89 2.71
CA GLY A 517 3.56 -20.20 3.27
C GLY A 517 5.03 -20.29 3.68
N GLY A 518 5.95 -19.88 2.79
CA GLY A 518 7.38 -19.84 3.09
C GLY A 518 7.73 -18.91 4.26
N ALA A 519 7.09 -17.74 4.33
CA ALA A 519 7.28 -16.79 5.44
C ALA A 519 6.71 -17.34 6.76
N ALA A 520 5.54 -17.98 6.74
CA ALA A 520 4.94 -18.63 7.90
C ALA A 520 5.82 -19.79 8.42
N HIS A 521 6.36 -20.59 7.50
CA HIS A 521 7.27 -21.70 7.84
C HIS A 521 8.57 -21.19 8.45
N ALA A 522 9.20 -20.17 7.86
CA ALA A 522 10.41 -19.55 8.42
C ALA A 522 10.19 -19.02 9.85
N TYR A 523 9.01 -18.42 10.10
CA TYR A 523 8.64 -17.96 11.43
C TYR A 523 8.42 -19.14 12.41
N LEU A 524 7.75 -20.19 11.96
CA LEU A 524 7.54 -21.41 12.76
C LEU A 524 8.87 -22.05 13.15
N LEU A 525 9.79 -22.24 12.21
CA LEU A 525 11.11 -22.83 12.46
C LEU A 525 11.93 -21.98 13.43
N HIS A 526 11.88 -20.66 13.32
CA HIS A 526 12.60 -19.77 14.24
C HIS A 526 12.05 -19.87 15.68
N VAL A 527 10.72 -20.04 15.86
CA VAL A 527 10.09 -20.15 17.19
C VAL A 527 10.27 -21.55 17.80
N LEU A 528 10.25 -22.61 17.00
CA LEU A 528 10.28 -24.01 17.47
C LEU A 528 11.61 -24.72 17.20
N GLY A 529 12.47 -24.15 16.37
CA GLY A 529 13.77 -24.72 16.02
C GLY A 529 14.76 -24.71 17.20
N PRO A 530 15.77 -25.59 17.19
CA PRO A 530 16.80 -25.55 18.20
C PRO A 530 17.55 -24.19 18.15
N PRO A 531 17.90 -23.60 19.29
CA PRO A 531 18.65 -22.34 19.31
C PRO A 531 20.01 -22.54 18.64
N GLY A 532 20.28 -21.84 17.54
CA GLY A 532 21.55 -21.85 16.84
C GLY A 532 21.56 -22.31 15.39
N HIS A 533 20.42 -22.51 14.74
CA HIS A 533 20.37 -22.69 13.29
C HIS A 533 20.47 -21.33 12.60
N GLU A 534 21.69 -20.88 12.29
CA GLU A 534 21.88 -19.83 11.28
C GLU A 534 21.33 -20.34 9.94
N PRO A 535 20.44 -19.60 9.26
CA PRO A 535 20.11 -19.95 7.89
C PRO A 535 21.38 -19.89 7.06
N ALA A 536 21.71 -20.97 6.35
CA ALA A 536 22.84 -21.09 5.45
C ALA A 536 22.83 -19.92 4.45
N ALA A 537 23.49 -18.82 4.81
CA ALA A 537 23.88 -17.77 3.88
C ALA A 537 25.00 -18.33 3.04
N GLY A 538 24.83 -18.25 1.71
CA GLY A 538 25.66 -18.86 0.70
C GLY A 538 27.16 -18.83 0.96
N SER A 539 27.78 -19.95 0.63
CA SER A 539 29.18 -20.25 0.57
C SER A 539 30.09 -19.05 0.29
N GLY A 540 30.92 -18.74 1.28
CA GLY A 540 32.08 -17.90 1.17
C GLY A 540 33.05 -18.28 2.30
N ASP A 541 34.13 -18.92 1.89
CA ASP A 541 35.28 -19.30 2.69
C ASP A 541 35.56 -18.45 3.93
N HIS A 542 35.50 -19.04 5.12
CA HIS A 542 36.41 -18.69 6.22
C HIS A 542 36.44 -19.81 7.28
N ALA A 543 37.65 -20.21 7.51
CA ALA A 543 38.28 -21.05 8.50
C ALA A 543 37.49 -21.55 9.73
N GLU A 544 37.65 -22.82 9.96
CA GLU A 544 37.36 -23.62 11.15
C GLU A 544 37.66 -22.92 12.48
N HIS A 545 36.61 -22.66 13.27
CA HIS A 545 36.73 -22.61 14.72
C HIS A 545 35.79 -23.68 15.30
N ARG A 546 36.37 -24.83 15.61
CA ARG A 546 35.71 -25.91 16.33
C ARG A 546 35.45 -25.47 17.78
N VAL A 547 34.18 -25.25 18.10
CA VAL A 547 33.72 -25.12 19.48
C VAL A 547 33.45 -26.53 20.01
N PRO A 548 33.96 -26.92 21.19
CA PRO A 548 33.74 -28.24 21.74
C PRO A 548 32.26 -28.48 22.14
N PRO A 549 31.77 -29.72 22.11
CA PRO A 549 30.41 -30.04 22.46
C PRO A 549 30.16 -29.84 23.95
N GLY A 550 29.32 -28.85 24.30
CA GLY A 550 28.89 -28.61 25.68
C GLY A 550 27.91 -29.69 26.17
N GLU A 551 27.93 -29.96 27.47
CA GLU A 551 27.13 -30.98 28.16
C GLU A 551 25.61 -30.80 28.00
N PRO A 552 24.82 -31.89 28.10
CA PRO A 552 23.35 -31.86 27.89
C PRO A 552 22.56 -30.94 28.85
N GLY A 553 23.11 -30.59 30.02
CA GLY A 553 22.50 -29.67 30.99
C GLY A 553 22.43 -28.22 30.51
N ASP A 554 23.42 -27.79 29.73
CA ASP A 554 23.56 -26.41 29.24
C ASP A 554 22.55 -26.05 28.13
N ARG A 555 21.94 -27.05 27.52
CA ARG A 555 20.86 -26.87 26.49
C ARG A 555 19.50 -26.54 27.09
N ALA A 556 19.17 -27.13 28.25
CA ALA A 556 17.90 -26.87 28.93
C ALA A 556 17.88 -25.45 29.54
N GLU A 557 19.01 -24.97 30.07
CA GLU A 557 19.11 -23.62 30.64
C GLU A 557 19.07 -22.50 29.59
N ARG A 558 19.49 -22.76 28.33
CA ARG A 558 19.37 -21.78 27.22
C ARG A 558 17.94 -21.55 26.75
N TRP A 559 17.05 -22.51 26.91
CA TRP A 559 15.61 -22.36 26.64
C TRP A 559 14.91 -21.55 27.73
N THR A 560 15.41 -21.51 28.94
CA THR A 560 14.84 -20.79 30.09
C THR A 560 15.21 -19.30 30.12
N LYS A 561 16.21 -18.85 29.35
CA LYS A 561 16.54 -17.44 29.17
C LYS A 561 16.09 -17.05 27.78
N GLY A 562 14.88 -16.48 27.66
CA GLY A 562 14.35 -15.96 26.39
C GLY A 562 15.44 -15.32 25.54
N GLY A 563 15.49 -15.68 24.25
CA GLY A 563 16.59 -15.37 23.33
C GLY A 563 17.07 -13.92 23.43
N GLY A 564 18.37 -13.70 23.17
CA GLY A 564 18.99 -12.39 23.28
C GLY A 564 18.27 -11.31 22.47
N PRO A 565 18.56 -10.02 22.65
CA PRO A 565 17.89 -8.92 21.96
C PRO A 565 17.91 -9.05 20.43
N GLY A 566 18.92 -9.73 19.87
CA GLY A 566 19.03 -10.02 18.44
C GLY A 566 17.99 -11.03 17.96
N ASP A 567 17.79 -12.09 18.71
CA ASP A 567 16.85 -13.17 18.43
C ASP A 567 15.39 -12.67 18.45
N ARG A 568 15.04 -11.85 19.45
CA ARG A 568 13.70 -11.21 19.47
C ARG A 568 13.47 -10.27 18.29
N ALA A 569 14.47 -9.51 17.88
CA ALA A 569 14.36 -8.61 16.74
C ALA A 569 14.14 -9.40 15.43
N GLU A 570 14.83 -10.54 15.27
CA GLU A 570 14.64 -11.44 14.14
C GLU A 570 13.26 -12.10 14.17
N ARG A 571 12.82 -12.61 15.32
CA ARG A 571 11.48 -13.15 15.52
C ARG A 571 10.40 -12.15 15.10
N TRP A 572 10.50 -10.90 15.51
CA TRP A 572 9.54 -9.86 15.12
C TRP A 572 9.60 -9.55 13.64
N ALA A 573 10.78 -9.60 13.02
CA ALA A 573 10.91 -9.40 11.58
C ALA A 573 10.25 -10.54 10.79
N LEU A 574 10.44 -11.80 11.19
CA LEU A 574 9.84 -12.98 10.57
C LEU A 574 8.33 -13.01 10.77
N ARG A 575 7.84 -12.75 11.99
CA ARG A 575 6.42 -12.63 12.30
C ARG A 575 5.74 -11.61 11.40
N ARG A 576 6.32 -10.43 11.30
CA ARG A 576 5.76 -9.37 10.47
C ARG A 576 5.77 -9.73 8.99
N GLU A 577 6.84 -10.34 8.48
CA GLU A 577 6.90 -10.79 7.09
C GLU A 577 5.80 -11.83 6.81
N ALA A 578 5.55 -12.76 7.73
CA ALA A 578 4.48 -13.74 7.62
C ALA A 578 3.10 -13.09 7.54
N TYR A 579 2.76 -12.17 8.46
CA TYR A 579 1.47 -11.48 8.42
C TYR A 579 1.32 -10.56 7.20
N ARG A 580 2.38 -9.87 6.79
CA ARG A 580 2.35 -8.98 5.62
C ARG A 580 2.12 -9.75 4.33
N THR A 581 2.86 -10.82 4.10
CA THR A 581 2.70 -11.66 2.90
C THR A 581 1.33 -12.34 2.86
N LEU A 582 0.80 -12.70 4.03
CA LEU A 582 -0.54 -13.26 4.17
C LEU A 582 -1.62 -12.20 3.86
N ALA A 583 -1.47 -10.97 4.33
CA ALA A 583 -2.37 -9.86 3.99
C ALA A 583 -2.35 -9.55 2.49
N GLU A 584 -1.17 -9.59 1.85
CA GLU A 584 -1.03 -9.44 0.38
C GLU A 584 -1.74 -10.58 -0.36
N ALA A 585 -1.64 -11.84 0.13
CA ALA A 585 -2.34 -12.98 -0.43
C ALA A 585 -3.86 -12.85 -0.29
N ARG A 586 -4.36 -12.46 0.89
CA ARG A 586 -5.79 -12.18 1.13
C ARG A 586 -6.34 -11.10 0.21
N THR A 587 -5.58 -10.03 0.01
CA THR A 587 -5.96 -8.95 -0.91
C THR A 587 -6.06 -9.49 -2.34
N ALA A 588 -5.11 -10.32 -2.77
CA ALA A 588 -5.14 -10.92 -4.10
C ALA A 588 -6.34 -11.87 -4.29
N ILE A 589 -6.65 -12.68 -3.27
CA ILE A 589 -7.82 -13.58 -3.28
C ILE A 589 -9.11 -12.77 -3.38
N SER A 590 -9.26 -11.72 -2.55
CA SER A 590 -10.45 -10.87 -2.57
C SER A 590 -10.65 -10.15 -3.91
N HIS A 591 -9.57 -9.69 -4.55
CA HIS A 591 -9.64 -9.10 -5.88
C HIS A 591 -10.01 -10.13 -6.95
N ALA A 592 -9.44 -11.33 -6.89
CA ALA A 592 -9.74 -12.39 -7.84
C ALA A 592 -11.17 -12.92 -7.68
N ALA A 593 -11.67 -13.03 -6.44
CA ALA A 593 -13.06 -13.42 -6.15
C ALA A 593 -14.08 -12.37 -6.60
N ALA A 594 -13.67 -11.09 -6.64
CA ALA A 594 -14.51 -9.99 -7.11
C ALA A 594 -14.41 -9.78 -8.64
N GLU A 595 -13.64 -10.57 -9.37
CA GLU A 595 -13.54 -10.54 -10.83
C GLU A 595 -14.74 -11.24 -11.49
N LEU A 596 -14.81 -11.27 -12.82
CA LEU A 596 -15.89 -11.97 -13.54
C LEU A 596 -15.94 -13.46 -13.18
N PRO A 597 -17.14 -14.08 -13.07
CA PRO A 597 -17.28 -15.47 -12.59
C PRO A 597 -16.47 -16.51 -13.33
N ALA A 598 -16.24 -16.31 -14.64
CA ALA A 598 -15.40 -17.20 -15.45
C ALA A 598 -13.94 -17.24 -14.99
N LEU A 599 -13.44 -16.15 -14.38
CA LEU A 599 -12.08 -16.02 -13.86
C LEU A 599 -11.98 -16.40 -12.37
N ALA A 600 -13.07 -16.24 -11.61
CA ALA A 600 -13.13 -16.53 -10.19
C ALA A 600 -12.95 -18.04 -9.88
N ARG A 601 -13.32 -18.94 -10.80
CA ARG A 601 -13.19 -20.41 -10.63
C ARG A 601 -11.75 -20.87 -10.35
N HIS A 602 -10.75 -20.11 -10.73
CA HIS A 602 -9.34 -20.45 -10.50
C HIS A 602 -8.85 -20.17 -9.08
N THR A 603 -9.70 -19.58 -8.24
CA THR A 603 -9.40 -19.25 -6.84
C THR A 603 -10.10 -20.17 -5.84
N GLU A 604 -10.80 -21.21 -6.31
CA GLU A 604 -11.47 -22.17 -5.44
C GLU A 604 -10.47 -22.81 -4.45
N GLY A 605 -10.80 -22.81 -3.18
CA GLY A 605 -9.96 -23.36 -2.11
C GLY A 605 -8.83 -22.46 -1.61
N THR A 606 -8.52 -21.33 -2.27
CA THR A 606 -7.43 -20.43 -1.84
C THR A 606 -7.75 -19.70 -0.54
N ASP A 607 -9.03 -19.42 -0.26
CA ASP A 607 -9.47 -18.85 1.02
C ASP A 607 -9.18 -19.80 2.20
N ALA A 608 -9.46 -21.09 2.01
CA ALA A 608 -9.19 -22.10 3.04
C ALA A 608 -7.68 -22.22 3.33
N VAL A 609 -6.83 -22.13 2.31
CA VAL A 609 -5.37 -22.10 2.48
C VAL A 609 -4.94 -20.86 3.26
N ALA A 610 -5.46 -19.69 2.91
CA ALA A 610 -5.15 -18.46 3.62
C ALA A 610 -5.59 -18.53 5.09
N GLU A 611 -6.76 -19.11 5.39
CA GLU A 611 -7.24 -19.33 6.76
C GLU A 611 -6.36 -20.31 7.53
N ALA A 612 -5.93 -21.40 6.92
CA ALA A 612 -5.03 -22.37 7.54
C ALA A 612 -3.66 -21.75 7.86
N LEU A 613 -3.10 -20.96 6.93
CA LEU A 613 -1.86 -20.19 7.16
C LEU A 613 -2.02 -19.15 8.28
N GLU A 614 -3.17 -18.45 8.35
CA GLU A 614 -3.47 -17.54 9.46
C GLU A 614 -3.46 -18.25 10.81
N ARG A 615 -4.16 -19.38 10.88
CA ARG A 615 -4.17 -20.21 12.12
C ARG A 615 -2.77 -20.67 12.49
N LEU A 616 -1.94 -21.04 11.52
CA LEU A 616 -0.56 -21.43 11.77
C LEU A 616 0.25 -20.28 12.37
N VAL A 617 0.21 -19.09 11.76
CA VAL A 617 0.98 -17.91 12.23
C VAL A 617 0.48 -17.44 13.60
N ASP A 618 -0.85 -17.44 13.84
CA ASP A 618 -1.43 -17.07 15.13
C ASP A 618 -1.02 -18.06 16.23
N THR A 619 -1.06 -19.35 15.92
CA THR A 619 -0.65 -20.41 16.87
C THR A 619 0.85 -20.31 17.15
N THR A 620 1.68 -20.08 16.15
CA THR A 620 3.12 -19.86 16.31
C THR A 620 3.40 -18.65 17.20
N THR A 621 2.64 -17.54 17.03
CA THR A 621 2.77 -16.35 17.89
C THR A 621 2.37 -16.66 19.34
N ALA A 622 1.31 -17.43 19.56
CA ALA A 622 0.91 -17.87 20.91
C ALA A 622 1.96 -18.79 21.54
N CYS A 623 2.55 -19.69 20.74
CA CYS A 623 3.66 -20.54 21.20
C CYS A 623 4.86 -19.70 21.64
N ALA A 624 5.24 -18.68 20.86
CA ALA A 624 6.36 -17.80 21.19
C ALA A 624 6.16 -17.09 22.52
N VAL A 625 4.97 -16.49 22.72
CA VAL A 625 4.61 -15.81 23.98
C VAL A 625 4.60 -16.77 25.16
N HIS A 626 4.07 -17.99 24.97
CA HIS A 626 4.01 -18.99 26.03
C HIS A 626 5.39 -19.57 26.38
N LEU A 627 6.24 -19.79 25.40
CA LEU A 627 7.62 -20.23 25.61
C LEU A 627 8.45 -19.19 26.37
N ASP A 628 8.25 -17.89 26.07
CA ASP A 628 8.92 -16.81 26.80
C ASP A 628 8.53 -16.77 28.30
N ASP A 629 7.27 -17.11 28.65
CA ASP A 629 6.78 -17.11 30.04
C ASP A 629 7.09 -18.42 30.79
N THR A 630 6.95 -19.58 30.14
CA THR A 630 6.96 -20.88 30.82
C THR A 630 8.09 -21.82 30.38
N GLY A 631 8.76 -21.54 29.28
CA GLY A 631 9.79 -22.39 28.67
C GLY A 631 9.27 -23.70 28.07
N ARG A 632 7.97 -23.96 28.07
CA ARG A 632 7.36 -25.22 27.60
C ARG A 632 6.06 -24.97 26.86
N LEU A 633 5.73 -25.80 25.86
CA LEU A 633 4.45 -25.76 25.16
C LEU A 633 3.41 -26.62 25.87
N THR A 634 2.16 -26.16 25.91
CA THR A 634 1.04 -26.96 26.42
C THR A 634 0.54 -27.95 25.34
N PRO A 635 -0.16 -29.04 25.73
CA PRO A 635 -0.77 -29.95 24.78
C PRO A 635 -1.76 -29.26 23.83
N ARG A 636 -2.38 -28.14 24.23
CA ARG A 636 -3.28 -27.33 23.40
C ARG A 636 -2.50 -26.66 22.26
N HIS A 637 -1.31 -26.09 22.53
CA HIS A 637 -0.46 -25.49 21.50
C HIS A 637 -0.05 -26.53 20.45
N LEU A 638 0.46 -27.68 20.91
CA LEU A 638 0.88 -28.77 20.02
C LEU A 638 -0.27 -29.33 19.18
N ARG A 639 -1.43 -29.50 19.77
CA ARG A 639 -2.63 -29.93 19.04
C ARG A 639 -3.03 -28.95 17.97
N ARG A 640 -3.11 -27.64 18.28
CA ARG A 640 -3.47 -26.58 17.32
C ARG A 640 -2.46 -26.43 16.18
N LEU A 641 -1.17 -26.58 16.46
CA LEU A 641 -0.13 -26.62 15.43
C LEU A 641 -0.32 -27.82 14.49
N ARG A 642 -0.52 -29.03 15.05
CA ARG A 642 -0.76 -30.23 14.25
C ARG A 642 -2.04 -30.12 13.42
N GLU A 643 -3.12 -29.58 13.97
CA GLU A 643 -4.37 -29.33 13.25
C GLU A 643 -4.16 -28.39 12.05
N ALA A 644 -3.44 -27.28 12.24
CA ALA A 644 -3.17 -26.33 11.18
C ALA A 644 -2.27 -26.92 10.07
N LEU A 645 -1.23 -27.66 10.43
CA LEU A 645 -0.33 -28.32 9.47
C LEU A 645 -1.06 -29.44 8.71
N ALA A 646 -1.82 -30.30 9.41
CA ALA A 646 -2.59 -31.37 8.77
C ALA A 646 -3.70 -30.83 7.83
N GLU A 647 -4.22 -29.63 8.11
CA GLU A 647 -5.17 -28.99 7.20
C GLU A 647 -4.49 -28.46 5.93
N LEU A 648 -3.32 -27.84 6.05
CA LEU A 648 -2.52 -27.43 4.90
C LEU A 648 -2.17 -28.60 4.01
N GLU A 649 -1.73 -29.74 4.57
CA GLU A 649 -1.46 -30.98 3.83
C GLU A 649 -2.72 -31.53 3.13
N ARG A 650 -3.89 -31.48 3.79
CA ARG A 650 -5.15 -31.91 3.18
C ARG A 650 -5.55 -31.05 1.99
N LEU A 651 -5.35 -29.71 2.10
CA LEU A 651 -5.63 -28.77 1.02
C LEU A 651 -4.67 -28.96 -0.15
N GLU A 652 -3.40 -29.23 0.12
CA GLU A 652 -2.40 -29.54 -0.90
C GLU A 652 -2.75 -30.81 -1.67
N ARG A 653 -3.15 -31.89 -0.95
CA ARG A 653 -3.63 -33.15 -1.57
C ARG A 653 -4.88 -32.97 -2.43
N ARG A 654 -5.73 -31.98 -2.15
CA ARG A 654 -6.91 -31.62 -2.96
C ARG A 654 -6.57 -30.80 -4.20
N GLY A 655 -5.29 -30.62 -4.52
CA GLY A 655 -4.82 -29.97 -5.73
C GLY A 655 -4.70 -28.43 -5.63
N VAL A 656 -4.89 -27.86 -4.44
CA VAL A 656 -4.53 -26.47 -4.18
C VAL A 656 -3.02 -26.44 -3.94
N ARG A 657 -2.24 -26.47 -5.02
CA ARG A 657 -0.76 -26.48 -4.93
C ARG A 657 -0.26 -25.17 -4.33
N VAL A 658 -0.01 -25.20 -3.03
CA VAL A 658 0.84 -24.23 -2.36
C VAL A 658 2.12 -24.98 -2.06
N PRO A 659 3.26 -24.69 -2.69
CA PRO A 659 4.53 -25.29 -2.31
C PRO A 659 4.88 -24.85 -0.91
N LEU A 660 4.48 -25.64 0.08
CA LEU A 660 5.07 -25.55 1.41
C LEU A 660 6.44 -26.18 1.30
N PRO A 661 7.51 -25.58 1.86
CA PRO A 661 8.77 -26.28 1.99
C PRO A 661 8.49 -27.52 2.85
N VAL A 662 8.57 -28.68 2.23
CA VAL A 662 8.45 -29.98 2.90
C VAL A 662 9.55 -29.97 3.98
N ALA A 663 9.15 -30.20 5.24
CA ALA A 663 10.10 -30.43 6.30
C ALA A 663 10.94 -31.66 5.93
N ALA A 664 12.23 -31.45 5.60
CA ALA A 664 13.22 -32.50 5.53
C ALA A 664 13.67 -32.86 6.96
#